data_b44e26044eaba80a0e7d6963de2ddefa
#
_entry.id   b44e26044eaba80a0e7d6963de2ddefa
#
_cell.length_a   1.000
_cell.length_b   1.000
_cell.length_c   1.000
_cell.angle_alpha   90.00
_cell.angle_beta   90.00
_cell.angle_gamma   90.00
#
_symmetry.space_group_name_H-M   'P 1'
#
loop_
_entity.id
_entity.type
_entity.pdbx_description
1 polymer ?
#
loop_
_entity_poly.entity_id
_entity_poly.type
_entity_poly.pdbx_seq_one_letter_code
_entity_poly.pdbx_strand_id
1 'polypeptide(L)'
;MNMKRMLLVVCMLTTALTALAGIAVSTTLPTVGKPEHCYTMANAQGYYCNVTTSPTKNPEKYAQFAFYESDKADSYYIYNVTAGKWVSYTTQDGYSNQVGFVSMTDDKQESAIYKITEVYNGYYQFQPYNSTGVAAKYLNWLYGVGTSNPEDGTVTLGIYQDNGAQDNGSRWLLKEVGVKHEYILFSDGMPSTATVTINGQDFKGLNAQGNQTITVEGELQPNDVKVSVGGGSLAKVTIDNVNYQVDVKFVQYFTPTTSVDAEKKYPYFLHMPEAFIKKIGNDIHHTTKRGEADKFLFVESSELGKYYIYDQSAKCYIYYTATSNGGNTTETAKSNVKYTTDQTTANTWQLYYLSDETVAIIPGEIAEPQASSASWNFTGGIANNCVLNLYNANDRNSAWQIVDPSAGSMPCATLMYALPGAPYIHKLVPNEGETVTGVEFDANLSSTLVLKDDRVNVGNRYKYVSGTAPTTEGEYTYIVKTKEADDEDEALTKVRLIVDSHMQSPTPMMSWLTWNWFARAISHDKMVEIAKGMQKYGLIDAGFNTIVLDDAWAKQTSDKNDLTYDTAKFPEGISGLKAALKKINSKMKLGIYSDAGSMTCENYQPGSYGHEAQHIALFDSWGVDMLKYDYCNREASTQVSYSQMGKVIAELNKERKAKGNIPFVFNICEWGKTQPWTWGAEVGGSSWRATSDAREDWVGNNSRPGVIGGADEVRRLWMYAGVNRFNDLDMMCIGLHGLGGPSNNTAGHQQNGGKITGLNDAQARSQMSLWCMFASPLALTCDLRETPKGEANSGQTMPNPLITEADIETLTNTEILAINQDLLGQQAEYMEALSTGKENYSNNGYDVYVKDLVNGRMAVSVTNRGGSDVEIPALKLTDLYLQENTVYTCSELWSKTKADVENTLNVGTLKPYETKVYVLSVKQLSTDVIQSTVDATNAYNAPRYDISGRQVSENYKGFSIKKGVKTVNM
;
A
#
# COMPACT_ATOMS: atom_id res chain seq x y z
N MET A 1 -22.60 6.58 -24.53
CA MET A 1 -22.16 7.89 -24.04
C MET A 1 -23.00 8.96 -24.72
N ASN A 2 -23.88 9.64 -23.96
CA ASN A 2 -24.95 10.49 -24.51
C ASN A 2 -24.38 11.84 -24.99
N MET A 3 -24.77 12.27 -26.18
CA MET A 3 -24.41 13.51 -26.86
C MET A 3 -24.64 14.80 -26.06
N LYS A 4 -25.35 14.75 -24.92
CA LYS A 4 -25.50 15.86 -23.96
C LYS A 4 -24.24 16.11 -23.08
N ARG A 5 -23.34 15.15 -22.95
CA ARG A 5 -22.06 15.34 -22.24
C ARG A 5 -20.99 16.08 -23.06
N MET A 6 -21.16 16.13 -24.37
CA MET A 6 -20.18 16.78 -25.25
C MET A 6 -20.47 18.28 -25.50
N LEU A 7 -21.67 18.75 -25.16
CA LEU A 7 -22.04 20.17 -25.36
C LEU A 7 -21.76 21.06 -24.14
N LEU A 8 -21.58 20.48 -22.95
CA LEU A 8 -21.24 21.26 -21.74
C LEU A 8 -19.74 21.58 -21.63
N VAL A 9 -18.88 20.79 -22.28
CA VAL A 9 -17.43 21.00 -22.28
C VAL A 9 -16.97 22.06 -23.28
N VAL A 10 -17.78 22.42 -24.26
CA VAL A 10 -17.42 23.39 -25.31
C VAL A 10 -17.81 24.84 -24.98
N CYS A 11 -18.69 25.07 -24.00
CA CYS A 11 -19.11 26.43 -23.63
C CYS A 11 -18.32 27.07 -22.47
N MET A 12 -17.34 26.38 -21.87
CA MET A 12 -16.49 26.92 -20.78
C MET A 12 -15.05 27.27 -21.22
N LEU A 13 -14.79 27.39 -22.50
CA LEU A 13 -13.43 27.63 -23.04
C LEU A 13 -13.20 29.06 -23.57
N THR A 14 -13.96 30.06 -23.09
CA THR A 14 -13.69 31.45 -23.48
C THR A 14 -13.90 32.42 -22.29
N THR A 15 -13.24 32.25 -21.18
CA THR A 15 -12.79 33.29 -20.24
C THR A 15 -11.78 32.71 -19.27
N ALA A 16 -10.65 32.26 -19.76
CA ALA A 16 -9.52 31.94 -18.92
C ALA A 16 -8.52 33.09 -19.03
N LEU A 17 -8.57 34.05 -18.13
CA LEU A 17 -7.44 34.88 -17.77
C LEU A 17 -7.41 35.02 -16.25
N THR A 18 -6.33 34.45 -15.66
CA THR A 18 -5.83 34.65 -14.29
C THR A 18 -6.85 34.41 -13.16
N ALA A 19 -7.19 33.15 -12.94
CA ALA A 19 -7.62 32.72 -11.60
C ALA A 19 -6.47 31.93 -10.96
N LEU A 20 -6.04 32.29 -9.76
CA LEU A 20 -5.43 31.30 -8.84
C LEU A 20 -6.40 30.14 -8.78
N ALA A 21 -5.92 28.91 -8.87
CA ALA A 21 -6.77 27.75 -8.83
C ALA A 21 -7.68 27.83 -7.57
N GLY A 22 -8.95 28.08 -7.79
CA GLY A 22 -10.00 28.02 -6.78
C GLY A 22 -10.50 29.33 -6.15
N ILE A 23 -9.89 30.49 -6.35
CA ILE A 23 -10.40 31.76 -5.79
C ILE A 23 -10.85 32.69 -6.91
N ALA A 24 -12.17 32.95 -7.00
CA ALA A 24 -12.72 33.97 -7.91
C ALA A 24 -12.56 35.37 -7.31
N VAL A 25 -12.06 36.30 -8.11
CA VAL A 25 -11.85 37.70 -7.68
C VAL A 25 -13.01 38.57 -8.02
N SER A 26 -13.34 39.52 -7.13
CA SER A 26 -14.36 40.53 -7.37
C SER A 26 -13.78 41.70 -8.17
N THR A 27 -14.51 42.18 -9.15
CA THR A 27 -14.16 43.34 -9.98
C THR A 27 -14.88 44.61 -9.56
N THR A 28 -16.11 44.48 -9.08
CA THR A 28 -16.91 45.57 -8.58
C THR A 28 -16.38 46.08 -7.24
N LEU A 29 -15.88 47.34 -7.23
CA LEU A 29 -15.37 47.92 -5.99
C LEU A 29 -16.49 48.11 -4.97
N PRO A 30 -16.23 47.92 -3.66
CA PRO A 30 -17.25 48.00 -2.60
C PRO A 30 -17.97 49.35 -2.51
N THR A 31 -17.33 50.43 -2.96
CA THR A 31 -17.89 51.78 -3.03
C THR A 31 -18.91 51.96 -4.17
N VAL A 32 -18.95 51.03 -5.15
CA VAL A 32 -19.82 51.10 -6.33
C VAL A 32 -20.94 50.05 -6.22
N GLY A 33 -20.70 48.91 -5.55
CA GLY A 33 -21.70 47.84 -5.42
C GLY A 33 -21.22 46.74 -4.51
N LYS A 34 -22.02 45.65 -4.35
CA LYS A 34 -21.58 44.45 -3.61
C LYS A 34 -20.54 43.68 -4.44
N PRO A 35 -19.52 43.12 -3.77
CA PRO A 35 -18.59 42.22 -4.44
C PRO A 35 -19.32 41.01 -5.05
N GLU A 36 -18.89 40.58 -6.23
CA GLU A 36 -19.47 39.42 -6.94
C GLU A 36 -19.12 38.10 -6.23
N HIS A 37 -17.94 38.05 -5.64
CA HIS A 37 -17.41 36.85 -4.97
C HIS A 37 -17.03 37.17 -3.53
N CYS A 38 -17.65 36.48 -2.59
CA CYS A 38 -17.42 36.65 -1.17
C CYS A 38 -17.09 35.29 -0.53
N TYR A 39 -16.17 35.30 0.41
CA TYR A 39 -15.70 34.10 1.07
C TYR A 39 -15.76 34.22 2.59
N THR A 40 -16.10 33.16 3.28
CA THR A 40 -15.74 32.99 4.70
C THR A 40 -14.36 32.37 4.81
N MET A 41 -13.61 32.72 5.85
CA MET A 41 -12.24 32.23 6.07
C MET A 41 -12.17 31.43 7.38
N ALA A 42 -11.85 30.15 7.30
CA ALA A 42 -11.62 29.28 8.45
C ALA A 42 -10.18 28.78 8.48
N ASN A 43 -9.56 28.66 9.66
CA ASN A 43 -8.28 28.01 9.77
C ASN A 43 -8.42 26.47 9.78
N ALA A 44 -7.29 25.75 9.73
CA ALA A 44 -7.27 24.29 9.73
C ALA A 44 -7.87 23.62 10.99
N GLN A 45 -8.13 24.38 12.04
CA GLN A 45 -8.80 23.92 13.28
C GLN A 45 -10.31 24.21 13.28
N GLY A 46 -10.85 24.78 12.18
CA GLY A 46 -12.29 25.05 12.02
C GLY A 46 -12.77 26.32 12.72
N TYR A 47 -11.89 27.24 13.08
CA TYR A 47 -12.27 28.57 13.58
C TYR A 47 -12.33 29.56 12.46
N TYR A 48 -13.47 30.25 12.31
CA TYR A 48 -13.73 31.29 11.31
C TYR A 48 -13.35 32.67 11.83
N CYS A 49 -12.99 33.58 10.94
CA CYS A 49 -12.87 34.97 11.25
C CYS A 49 -14.25 35.60 11.50
N ASN A 50 -14.42 36.34 12.58
CA ASN A 50 -15.55 37.21 12.80
C ASN A 50 -15.28 38.63 12.27
N VAL A 51 -16.24 39.55 12.39
CA VAL A 51 -16.14 40.92 11.92
C VAL A 51 -15.00 41.73 12.54
N THR A 52 -14.58 41.38 13.76
CA THR A 52 -13.49 42.01 14.48
C THR A 52 -12.15 41.27 14.33
N THR A 53 -12.03 40.33 13.40
CA THR A 53 -10.85 39.47 13.17
C THR A 53 -10.46 38.60 14.36
N SER A 54 -11.45 38.19 15.17
CA SER A 54 -11.27 37.18 16.22
C SER A 54 -11.83 35.83 15.78
N PRO A 55 -11.35 34.69 16.33
CA PRO A 55 -11.86 33.38 15.98
C PRO A 55 -13.27 33.15 16.53
N THR A 56 -14.12 32.45 15.77
CA THR A 56 -15.45 32.02 16.20
C THR A 56 -15.86 30.70 15.53
N LYS A 57 -16.67 29.93 16.22
CA LYS A 57 -17.40 28.77 15.65
C LYS A 57 -18.90 29.06 15.47
N ASN A 58 -19.37 30.25 15.87
CA ASN A 58 -20.75 30.65 15.69
C ASN A 58 -20.99 31.16 14.26
N PRO A 59 -21.77 30.45 13.41
CA PRO A 59 -22.02 30.84 12.01
C PRO A 59 -22.62 32.24 11.84
N GLU A 60 -23.42 32.71 12.78
CA GLU A 60 -24.04 34.06 12.73
C GLU A 60 -23.01 35.19 12.83
N LYS A 61 -21.77 34.86 13.28
CA LYS A 61 -20.69 35.83 13.47
C LYS A 61 -19.62 35.78 12.37
N TYR A 62 -19.73 34.87 11.39
CA TYR A 62 -18.74 34.74 10.33
C TYR A 62 -18.64 35.99 9.49
N ALA A 63 -17.44 36.54 9.37
CA ALA A 63 -17.17 37.66 8.43
C ALA A 63 -17.01 37.11 7.01
N GLN A 64 -17.45 37.91 6.06
CA GLN A 64 -17.28 37.67 4.63
C GLN A 64 -16.14 38.53 4.10
N PHE A 65 -15.34 37.98 3.22
CA PHE A 65 -14.19 38.62 2.60
C PHE A 65 -14.30 38.56 1.08
N ALA A 66 -13.88 39.59 0.41
CA ALA A 66 -13.73 39.63 -1.04
C ALA A 66 -12.28 39.94 -1.42
N PHE A 67 -11.84 39.36 -2.51
CA PHE A 67 -10.46 39.47 -3.00
C PHE A 67 -10.45 40.31 -4.27
N TYR A 68 -9.52 41.25 -4.36
CA TYR A 68 -9.37 42.16 -5.49
C TYR A 68 -7.95 42.14 -5.99
N GLU A 69 -7.76 41.98 -7.29
CA GLU A 69 -6.43 41.98 -7.90
C GLU A 69 -5.64 43.27 -7.53
N SER A 70 -4.33 43.08 -7.32
CA SER A 70 -3.39 44.14 -7.19
C SER A 70 -2.57 44.32 -8.47
N ASP A 71 -1.68 45.32 -8.50
CA ASP A 71 -0.72 45.52 -9.58
C ASP A 71 0.49 44.54 -9.50
N LYS A 72 0.51 43.65 -8.51
CA LYS A 72 1.55 42.68 -8.30
C LYS A 72 1.05 41.27 -8.66
N ALA A 73 1.90 40.51 -9.34
CA ALA A 73 1.56 39.12 -9.73
C ALA A 73 1.19 38.27 -8.50
N ASP A 74 0.15 37.46 -8.64
CA ASP A 74 -0.36 36.53 -7.60
C ASP A 74 -0.68 37.20 -6.26
N SER A 75 -1.04 38.48 -6.29
CA SER A 75 -1.25 39.27 -5.08
C SER A 75 -2.54 40.06 -5.09
N TYR A 76 -3.21 40.15 -3.96
CA TYR A 76 -4.56 40.61 -3.82
C TYR A 76 -4.73 41.57 -2.65
N TYR A 77 -5.66 42.52 -2.80
CA TYR A 77 -6.23 43.24 -1.69
C TYR A 77 -7.38 42.44 -1.09
N ILE A 78 -7.51 42.44 0.22
CA ILE A 78 -8.59 41.76 0.95
C ILE A 78 -9.55 42.79 1.52
N TYR A 79 -10.85 42.65 1.23
CA TYR A 79 -11.90 43.51 1.78
C TYR A 79 -12.79 42.66 2.70
N ASN A 80 -12.92 43.07 3.95
CA ASN A 80 -13.89 42.51 4.88
C ASN A 80 -15.26 43.12 4.59
N VAL A 81 -16.10 42.38 3.89
CA VAL A 81 -17.42 42.81 3.43
C VAL A 81 -18.34 43.10 4.61
N THR A 82 -18.25 42.28 5.67
CA THR A 82 -19.07 42.43 6.87
C THR A 82 -18.71 43.68 7.67
N ALA A 83 -17.43 44.01 7.76
CA ALA A 83 -16.95 45.22 8.43
C ALA A 83 -17.03 46.48 7.56
N GLY A 84 -17.16 46.32 6.24
CA GLY A 84 -17.11 47.43 5.28
C GLY A 84 -15.71 48.05 5.16
N LYS A 85 -14.63 47.31 5.33
CA LYS A 85 -13.24 47.83 5.44
C LYS A 85 -12.20 46.94 4.75
N TRP A 86 -11.13 47.57 4.30
CA TRP A 86 -9.97 46.87 3.72
C TRP A 86 -9.07 46.31 4.82
N VAL A 87 -8.52 45.12 4.61
CA VAL A 87 -7.63 44.45 5.53
C VAL A 87 -6.20 44.96 5.35
N SER A 88 -5.59 45.40 6.43
CA SER A 88 -4.20 45.86 6.51
C SER A 88 -3.49 45.21 7.68
N TYR A 89 -2.30 45.65 8.01
CA TYR A 89 -1.62 45.26 9.24
C TYR A 89 -0.70 46.36 9.76
N THR A 90 -0.48 46.39 11.06
CA THR A 90 0.46 47.28 11.70
C THR A 90 1.68 46.49 12.18
N THR A 91 2.88 47.02 11.91
CA THR A 91 4.12 46.43 12.46
C THR A 91 4.26 46.82 13.92
N GLN A 92 4.72 45.89 14.76
CA GLN A 92 5.03 46.17 16.17
C GLN A 92 6.45 45.67 16.50
N ASP A 93 7.28 46.60 17.00
CA ASP A 93 8.62 46.28 17.46
C ASP A 93 8.56 45.56 18.81
N GLY A 94 9.39 44.54 19.00
CA GLY A 94 9.66 43.95 20.32
C GLY A 94 9.33 42.46 20.48
N TYR A 95 8.81 41.75 19.48
CA TYR A 95 8.58 40.30 19.52
C TYR A 95 9.42 39.60 18.46
N SER A 96 10.21 38.61 18.83
CA SER A 96 11.20 37.95 17.97
C SER A 96 10.60 37.25 16.73
N ASN A 97 9.32 36.83 16.77
CA ASN A 97 8.66 36.10 15.70
C ASN A 97 7.37 36.77 15.19
N GLN A 98 6.90 37.80 15.85
CA GLN A 98 5.67 38.50 15.49
C GLN A 98 5.99 39.76 14.70
N VAL A 99 5.28 39.97 13.59
CA VAL A 99 5.50 41.11 12.66
C VAL A 99 4.48 42.20 12.85
N GLY A 100 3.27 41.88 13.30
CA GLY A 100 2.22 42.85 13.49
C GLY A 100 0.85 42.22 13.73
N PHE A 101 -0.11 43.08 14.01
CA PHE A 101 -1.53 42.72 14.15
C PHE A 101 -2.29 43.11 12.89
N VAL A 102 -3.31 42.31 12.52
CA VAL A 102 -4.21 42.70 11.46
C VAL A 102 -4.99 43.95 11.91
N SER A 103 -5.09 44.91 11.02
CA SER A 103 -5.83 46.15 11.16
C SER A 103 -6.77 46.31 9.97
N MET A 104 -7.70 47.28 10.04
CA MET A 104 -8.64 47.57 8.98
C MET A 104 -8.60 49.07 8.67
N THR A 105 -8.69 49.43 7.37
CA THR A 105 -8.70 50.80 6.87
C THR A 105 -9.89 51.03 5.95
N ASP A 106 -10.34 52.26 5.88
CA ASP A 106 -11.39 52.67 4.94
C ASP A 106 -10.83 52.92 3.53
N ASP A 107 -9.54 53.14 3.39
CA ASP A 107 -8.89 53.42 2.12
C ASP A 107 -8.15 52.18 1.56
N LYS A 108 -8.49 51.78 0.34
CA LYS A 108 -7.82 50.68 -0.37
C LYS A 108 -6.32 50.94 -0.54
N GLN A 109 -5.91 52.17 -0.74
CA GLN A 109 -4.49 52.51 -0.95
C GLN A 109 -3.67 52.39 0.34
N GLU A 110 -4.29 52.47 1.51
CA GLU A 110 -3.67 52.27 2.80
C GLU A 110 -3.72 50.79 3.25
N SER A 111 -4.43 49.93 2.50
CA SER A 111 -4.54 48.50 2.82
C SER A 111 -3.31 47.70 2.37
N ALA A 112 -3.10 46.55 2.97
CA ALA A 112 -2.02 45.64 2.62
C ALA A 112 -2.36 44.81 1.36
N ILE A 113 -1.32 44.50 0.59
CA ILE A 113 -1.37 43.52 -0.50
C ILE A 113 -0.86 42.20 0.04
N TYR A 114 -1.59 41.14 -0.23
CA TYR A 114 -1.22 39.77 0.18
C TYR A 114 -0.98 38.89 -1.02
N LYS A 115 0.16 38.20 -1.08
CA LYS A 115 0.38 37.08 -1.96
C LYS A 115 -0.38 35.89 -1.38
N ILE A 116 -1.25 35.29 -2.20
CA ILE A 116 -2.04 34.12 -1.80
C ILE A 116 -1.45 32.89 -2.48
N THR A 117 -1.20 31.85 -1.71
CA THR A 117 -0.63 30.58 -2.21
C THR A 117 -1.45 29.43 -1.66
N GLU A 118 -1.94 28.57 -2.53
CA GLU A 118 -2.52 27.30 -2.11
C GLU A 118 -1.39 26.39 -1.63
N VAL A 119 -1.50 25.85 -0.42
CA VAL A 119 -0.44 25.07 0.21
C VAL A 119 -0.81 23.62 0.41
N TYR A 120 -2.12 23.31 0.53
CA TYR A 120 -2.58 21.96 0.80
C TYR A 120 -4.10 21.83 0.75
N ASN A 121 -4.65 20.90 -0.05
CA ASN A 121 -6.08 20.51 -0.07
C ASN A 121 -7.09 21.67 0.03
N GLY A 122 -6.94 22.73 -0.77
CA GLY A 122 -7.82 23.90 -0.73
C GLY A 122 -7.51 24.85 0.42
N TYR A 123 -6.44 24.61 1.18
CA TYR A 123 -5.97 25.59 2.16
C TYR A 123 -5.00 26.59 1.54
N TYR A 124 -5.16 27.84 1.91
CA TYR A 124 -4.39 28.96 1.41
C TYR A 124 -3.55 29.60 2.51
N GLN A 125 -2.37 30.09 2.14
CA GLN A 125 -1.57 30.98 2.97
C GLN A 125 -1.57 32.40 2.39
N PHE A 126 -1.63 33.39 3.27
CA PHE A 126 -1.68 34.79 2.93
C PHE A 126 -0.40 35.47 3.42
N GLN A 127 0.48 35.80 2.51
CA GLN A 127 1.76 36.45 2.80
C GLN A 127 1.69 37.94 2.45
N PRO A 128 1.93 38.87 3.38
CA PRO A 128 2.03 40.29 3.03
C PRO A 128 3.14 40.51 1.99
N TYR A 129 2.82 41.19 0.90
CA TYR A 129 3.74 41.37 -0.24
C TYR A 129 5.05 42.06 0.12
N ASN A 130 5.03 43.02 1.05
CA ASN A 130 6.19 43.81 1.48
C ASN A 130 6.97 43.17 2.65
N SER A 131 6.69 41.95 3.04
CA SER A 131 7.47 41.24 4.08
C SER A 131 8.84 40.81 3.53
N THR A 132 9.75 41.76 3.28
CA THR A 132 11.09 41.50 2.77
C THR A 132 12.08 41.27 3.92
N GLY A 133 12.86 40.20 3.84
CA GLY A 133 14.15 40.08 4.47
C GLY A 133 14.32 39.07 5.61
N VAL A 134 13.32 38.38 6.08
CA VAL A 134 13.46 37.29 7.08
C VAL A 134 12.38 36.23 6.82
N ALA A 135 12.60 34.98 7.17
CA ALA A 135 11.71 33.84 6.91
C ALA A 135 10.23 34.17 6.69
N ALA A 136 9.61 33.53 5.73
CA ALA A 136 8.27 33.84 5.25
C ALA A 136 7.25 34.06 6.39
N LYS A 137 6.48 35.11 6.31
CA LYS A 137 5.54 35.55 7.35
C LYS A 137 4.13 35.53 6.78
N TYR A 138 3.20 34.95 7.53
CA TYR A 138 1.85 34.69 7.04
C TYR A 138 0.76 35.18 7.99
N LEU A 139 -0.44 35.40 7.45
CA LEU A 139 -1.64 35.65 8.24
C LEU A 139 -1.90 34.46 9.15
N ASN A 140 -1.99 34.69 10.48
CA ASN A 140 -2.04 33.61 11.48
C ASN A 140 -2.87 34.02 12.70
N TRP A 141 -3.47 33.07 13.41
CA TRP A 141 -3.99 33.27 14.74
C TRP A 141 -2.83 33.39 15.74
N LEU A 142 -2.61 34.59 16.26
CA LEU A 142 -1.60 34.82 17.29
C LEU A 142 -2.03 34.18 18.61
N TYR A 143 -1.06 33.52 19.30
CA TYR A 143 -1.22 32.78 20.54
C TYR A 143 -1.96 31.44 20.43
N GLY A 144 -2.31 31.01 19.22
CA GLY A 144 -2.92 29.74 18.91
C GLY A 144 -4.38 29.60 19.39
N VAL A 145 -5.17 28.84 18.67
CA VAL A 145 -6.53 28.48 19.08
C VAL A 145 -6.57 27.22 19.97
N GLY A 146 -5.42 26.79 20.46
CA GLY A 146 -5.28 25.66 21.41
C GLY A 146 -5.52 26.02 22.86
N THR A 147 -5.93 27.26 23.15
CA THR A 147 -6.36 27.67 24.50
C THR A 147 -7.73 27.13 24.87
N SER A 148 -8.03 27.05 26.15
CA SER A 148 -9.30 26.50 26.65
C SER A 148 -10.54 27.27 26.19
N ASN A 149 -10.41 28.49 25.71
CA ASN A 149 -11.48 29.31 25.16
C ASN A 149 -10.94 30.34 24.13
N PRO A 150 -10.75 29.95 22.88
CA PRO A 150 -10.21 30.89 21.87
C PRO A 150 -11.19 32.04 21.50
N GLU A 151 -12.47 31.95 21.88
CA GLU A 151 -13.48 32.96 21.62
C GLU A 151 -13.56 34.06 22.71
N ASP A 152 -12.72 34.01 23.74
CA ASP A 152 -12.68 34.99 24.85
C ASP A 152 -12.05 36.34 24.48
N GLY A 153 -11.59 36.48 23.23
CA GLY A 153 -10.97 37.71 22.72
C GLY A 153 -9.46 37.80 22.95
N THR A 154 -8.84 36.78 23.54
CA THR A 154 -7.38 36.72 23.76
C THR A 154 -6.61 36.34 22.48
N VAL A 155 -7.27 35.64 21.55
CA VAL A 155 -6.71 35.23 20.25
C VAL A 155 -7.09 36.27 19.21
N THR A 156 -6.09 36.78 18.49
CA THR A 156 -6.32 37.78 17.42
C THR A 156 -5.59 37.37 16.15
N LEU A 157 -6.09 37.86 15.02
CA LEU A 157 -5.45 37.69 13.72
C LEU A 157 -4.24 38.62 13.62
N GLY A 158 -3.09 38.08 13.20
CA GLY A 158 -1.85 38.84 13.02
C GLY A 158 -1.00 38.24 11.91
N ILE A 159 0.22 38.78 11.78
CA ILE A 159 1.21 38.29 10.83
C ILE A 159 2.33 37.61 11.64
N TYR A 160 2.53 36.34 11.42
CA TYR A 160 3.47 35.51 12.18
C TYR A 160 4.44 34.76 11.25
N GLN A 161 5.63 34.49 11.75
CA GLN A 161 6.64 33.70 11.06
C GLN A 161 6.25 32.23 11.12
N ASP A 162 5.96 31.63 9.98
CA ASP A 162 5.77 30.17 9.86
C ASP A 162 7.12 29.47 9.72
N ASN A 163 7.37 28.47 10.57
CA ASN A 163 8.56 27.63 10.51
C ASN A 163 8.43 26.46 9.50
N GLY A 164 7.56 26.61 8.54
CA GLY A 164 7.24 25.63 7.50
C GLY A 164 5.73 25.43 7.38
N ALA A 165 5.26 24.89 6.27
CA ALA A 165 3.83 24.75 5.90
C ALA A 165 2.97 23.88 6.86
N GLN A 166 3.41 23.67 8.11
CA GLN A 166 2.73 22.84 9.12
C GLN A 166 1.97 23.59 10.20
N ASP A 167 2.03 24.93 10.22
CA ASP A 167 1.30 25.70 11.24
C ASP A 167 -0.20 25.77 10.89
N ASN A 168 -1.02 25.11 11.70
CA ASN A 168 -2.47 25.09 11.55
C ASN A 168 -3.13 26.48 11.67
N GLY A 169 -2.47 27.41 12.34
CA GLY A 169 -2.96 28.81 12.48
C GLY A 169 -2.78 29.63 11.20
N SER A 170 -1.84 29.26 10.31
CA SER A 170 -1.54 29.98 9.06
C SER A 170 -2.21 29.39 7.82
N ARG A 171 -2.96 28.30 7.96
CA ARG A 171 -3.65 27.65 6.85
C ARG A 171 -5.14 27.97 6.87
N TRP A 172 -5.63 28.53 5.77
CA TRP A 172 -6.98 29.08 5.66
C TRP A 172 -7.77 28.37 4.57
N LEU A 173 -8.91 27.82 4.93
CA LEU A 173 -9.94 27.33 4.01
C LEU A 173 -10.85 28.50 3.65
N LEU A 174 -11.05 28.71 2.37
CA LEU A 174 -11.97 29.73 1.85
C LEU A 174 -13.24 29.05 1.36
N LYS A 175 -14.41 29.52 1.86
CA LYS A 175 -15.71 29.03 1.42
C LYS A 175 -16.47 30.18 0.78
N GLU A 176 -16.76 30.09 -0.52
CA GLU A 176 -17.48 31.10 -1.27
C GLU A 176 -18.95 31.18 -0.84
N VAL A 177 -19.44 32.37 -0.63
CA VAL A 177 -20.80 32.64 -0.14
C VAL A 177 -21.69 33.05 -1.31
N GLY A 178 -22.89 32.46 -1.39
CA GLY A 178 -23.88 32.78 -2.40
C GLY A 178 -23.77 32.00 -3.71
N VAL A 179 -22.69 31.24 -3.93
CA VAL A 179 -22.62 30.31 -5.06
C VAL A 179 -23.39 29.04 -4.70
N LYS A 180 -24.29 28.65 -5.60
CA LYS A 180 -25.10 27.45 -5.41
C LYS A 180 -24.60 26.36 -6.34
N HIS A 181 -24.26 25.21 -5.74
CA HIS A 181 -23.88 24.01 -6.46
C HIS A 181 -24.96 22.94 -6.32
N GLU A 182 -25.23 22.21 -7.40
CA GLU A 182 -26.14 21.08 -7.38
C GLU A 182 -25.30 19.77 -7.26
N TYR A 183 -25.37 19.12 -6.11
CA TYR A 183 -24.69 17.85 -5.84
C TYR A 183 -25.58 16.69 -6.22
N ILE A 184 -25.01 15.69 -6.90
CA ILE A 184 -25.65 14.41 -7.18
C ILE A 184 -25.27 13.43 -6.07
N LEU A 185 -26.28 12.77 -5.50
CA LEU A 185 -26.11 11.84 -4.40
C LEU A 185 -26.09 10.40 -4.91
N PHE A 186 -25.02 9.69 -4.59
CA PHE A 186 -24.82 8.30 -4.96
C PHE A 186 -24.79 7.40 -3.72
N SER A 187 -25.28 6.18 -3.87
CA SER A 187 -25.03 5.10 -2.92
C SER A 187 -25.24 3.76 -3.59
N ASP A 188 -24.37 2.81 -3.33
CA ASP A 188 -24.58 1.41 -3.71
C ASP A 188 -25.01 0.61 -2.48
N GLY A 189 -26.19 -0.04 -2.56
CA GLY A 189 -26.70 -0.89 -1.50
C GLY A 189 -27.15 -0.16 -0.22
N MET A 190 -27.71 1.06 -0.32
CA MET A 190 -28.22 1.80 0.85
C MET A 190 -29.28 0.99 1.63
N PRO A 191 -29.06 0.68 2.93
CA PRO A 191 -30.05 0.01 3.76
C PRO A 191 -31.37 0.80 3.87
N SER A 192 -32.52 0.12 3.89
CA SER A 192 -33.83 0.78 4.00
C SER A 192 -34.00 1.58 5.32
N THR A 193 -33.23 1.26 6.33
CA THR A 193 -33.19 1.95 7.64
C THR A 193 -32.28 3.16 7.64
N ALA A 194 -31.44 3.31 6.62
CA ALA A 194 -30.47 4.41 6.55
C ALA A 194 -31.12 5.73 6.10
N THR A 195 -30.59 6.83 6.63
CA THR A 195 -30.92 8.20 6.22
C THR A 195 -29.64 8.98 6.07
N VAL A 196 -29.49 9.67 4.94
CA VAL A 196 -28.43 10.65 4.70
C VAL A 196 -29.04 12.04 4.85
N THR A 197 -28.52 12.83 5.76
CA THR A 197 -29.01 14.20 6.01
C THR A 197 -27.96 15.20 5.57
N ILE A 198 -28.33 16.12 4.66
CA ILE A 198 -27.45 17.18 4.17
C ILE A 198 -28.19 18.52 4.36
N ASN A 199 -27.57 19.43 5.12
CA ASN A 199 -28.18 20.74 5.44
C ASN A 199 -29.61 20.62 5.99
N GLY A 200 -29.90 19.60 6.80
CA GLY A 200 -31.21 19.36 7.40
C GLY A 200 -32.25 18.72 6.48
N GLN A 201 -31.89 18.37 5.25
CA GLN A 201 -32.73 17.63 4.32
C GLN A 201 -32.35 16.14 4.34
N ASP A 202 -33.36 15.27 4.51
CA ASP A 202 -33.17 13.82 4.59
C ASP A 202 -33.34 13.14 3.21
N PHE A 203 -32.42 12.23 2.91
CA PHE A 203 -32.41 11.41 1.72
C PHE A 203 -32.46 9.93 2.08
N LYS A 204 -33.30 9.18 1.38
CA LYS A 204 -33.47 7.72 1.51
C LYS A 204 -33.50 7.09 0.13
N GLY A 205 -33.10 5.81 0.04
CA GLY A 205 -33.16 5.06 -1.22
C GLY A 205 -32.23 5.61 -2.29
N LEU A 206 -31.09 6.17 -1.92
CA LEU A 206 -30.03 6.53 -2.87
C LEU A 206 -29.56 5.30 -3.61
N ASN A 207 -29.10 5.45 -4.83
CA ASN A 207 -28.60 4.35 -5.65
C ASN A 207 -27.32 4.73 -6.43
N ALA A 208 -26.71 3.73 -7.05
CA ALA A 208 -25.45 3.88 -7.80
C ALA A 208 -25.59 4.73 -9.09
N GLN A 209 -26.80 5.09 -9.51
CA GLN A 209 -27.05 5.90 -10.70
C GLN A 209 -27.18 7.40 -10.38
N GLY A 210 -27.15 7.79 -9.10
CA GLY A 210 -27.32 9.20 -8.69
C GLY A 210 -28.73 9.69 -8.95
N ASN A 211 -29.72 9.11 -8.27
CA ASN A 211 -31.15 9.37 -8.50
C ASN A 211 -31.70 10.60 -7.78
N GLN A 212 -30.91 11.21 -6.90
CA GLN A 212 -31.30 12.37 -6.11
C GLN A 212 -30.22 13.43 -6.14
N THR A 213 -30.65 14.70 -6.00
CA THR A 213 -29.76 15.86 -5.99
C THR A 213 -30.11 16.81 -4.85
N ILE A 214 -29.14 17.61 -4.45
CA ILE A 214 -29.34 18.71 -3.50
C ILE A 214 -28.62 19.97 -3.99
N THR A 215 -29.29 21.12 -3.90
CA THR A 215 -28.64 22.40 -4.13
C THR A 215 -28.12 22.98 -2.82
N VAL A 216 -26.83 23.23 -2.77
CA VAL A 216 -26.12 23.72 -1.59
C VAL A 216 -25.46 25.05 -1.89
N GLU A 217 -25.55 26.01 -0.97
CA GLU A 217 -24.80 27.26 -1.06
C GLU A 217 -23.35 27.01 -0.60
N GLY A 218 -22.39 27.27 -1.48
CA GLY A 218 -20.97 26.92 -1.29
C GLY A 218 -20.69 25.42 -1.42
N GLU A 219 -19.48 25.02 -1.06
CA GLU A 219 -19.04 23.63 -1.12
C GLU A 219 -19.38 22.86 0.15
N LEU A 220 -19.78 21.58 -0.01
CA LEU A 220 -20.04 20.68 1.10
C LEU A 220 -18.74 20.32 1.81
N GLN A 221 -18.80 20.28 3.14
CA GLN A 221 -17.73 19.77 4.00
C GLN A 221 -18.16 18.43 4.63
N PRO A 222 -17.25 17.58 5.10
CA PRO A 222 -17.59 16.30 5.69
C PRO A 222 -18.66 16.38 6.80
N ASN A 223 -18.64 17.43 7.61
CA ASN A 223 -19.60 17.62 8.70
C ASN A 223 -20.99 18.09 8.24
N ASP A 224 -21.13 18.51 6.98
CA ASP A 224 -22.42 18.90 6.41
C ASP A 224 -23.27 17.68 6.03
N VAL A 225 -22.64 16.50 5.93
CA VAL A 225 -23.29 15.24 5.59
C VAL A 225 -23.32 14.33 6.81
N LYS A 226 -24.54 14.10 7.34
CA LYS A 226 -24.76 13.18 8.45
C LYS A 226 -25.43 11.91 7.96
N VAL A 227 -24.98 10.77 8.43
CA VAL A 227 -25.59 9.50 8.08
C VAL A 227 -26.08 8.81 9.36
N SER A 228 -27.33 8.38 9.33
CA SER A 228 -27.94 7.58 10.39
C SER A 228 -28.22 6.20 9.80
N VAL A 229 -27.64 5.17 10.38
CA VAL A 229 -27.78 3.77 9.94
C VAL A 229 -27.67 2.84 11.13
N GLY A 230 -28.43 1.74 11.07
CA GLY A 230 -28.41 0.66 12.07
C GLY A 230 -28.09 -0.69 11.42
N GLY A 231 -28.51 -1.78 12.07
CA GLY A 231 -28.36 -3.12 11.53
C GLY A 231 -26.92 -3.62 11.43
N GLY A 232 -26.02 -3.07 12.26
CA GLY A 232 -24.60 -3.44 12.24
C GLY A 232 -23.80 -2.83 11.09
N SER A 233 -24.34 -1.79 10.45
CA SER A 233 -23.70 -1.10 9.32
C SER A 233 -23.10 0.24 9.71
N LEU A 234 -22.07 0.68 9.00
CA LEU A 234 -21.53 2.02 9.02
C LEU A 234 -21.55 2.63 7.60
N ALA A 235 -21.48 3.95 7.54
CA ALA A 235 -21.40 4.67 6.28
C ALA A 235 -20.05 5.37 6.15
N LYS A 236 -19.48 5.30 4.95
CA LYS A 236 -18.35 6.13 4.52
C LYS A 236 -18.87 7.16 3.53
N VAL A 237 -18.67 8.43 3.84
CA VAL A 237 -19.04 9.55 2.97
C VAL A 237 -17.82 10.04 2.22
N THR A 238 -17.94 10.18 0.90
CA THR A 238 -16.96 10.83 0.03
C THR A 238 -17.62 12.02 -0.66
N ILE A 239 -17.03 13.20 -0.56
CA ILE A 239 -17.53 14.43 -1.19
C ILE A 239 -16.54 14.84 -2.27
N ASP A 240 -17.02 14.94 -3.50
CA ASP A 240 -16.27 15.46 -4.64
C ASP A 240 -16.81 16.85 -5.00
N ASN A 241 -16.11 17.89 -4.58
CA ASN A 241 -16.46 19.29 -4.83
C ASN A 241 -16.08 19.74 -6.25
N VAL A 242 -15.30 18.95 -6.99
CA VAL A 242 -14.96 19.25 -8.39
C VAL A 242 -16.09 18.83 -9.33
N ASN A 243 -16.64 17.64 -9.11
CA ASN A 243 -17.72 17.07 -9.91
C ASN A 243 -19.09 17.26 -9.26
N TYR A 244 -19.13 17.86 -8.07
CA TYR A 244 -20.34 18.07 -7.24
C TYR A 244 -21.08 16.76 -6.99
N GLN A 245 -20.39 15.81 -6.36
CA GLN A 245 -20.92 14.50 -6.06
C GLN A 245 -20.74 14.16 -4.58
N VAL A 246 -21.73 13.44 -4.03
CA VAL A 246 -21.65 12.84 -2.70
C VAL A 246 -21.90 11.35 -2.86
N ASP A 247 -20.90 10.55 -2.54
CA ASP A 247 -21.01 9.10 -2.52
C ASP A 247 -21.06 8.59 -1.07
N VAL A 248 -22.09 7.81 -0.74
CA VAL A 248 -22.26 7.23 0.59
C VAL A 248 -22.23 5.72 0.47
N LYS A 249 -21.07 5.13 0.79
CA LYS A 249 -20.89 3.68 0.80
C LYS A 249 -21.29 3.11 2.17
N PHE A 250 -22.16 2.10 2.19
CA PHE A 250 -22.54 1.37 3.40
C PHE A 250 -21.78 0.06 3.49
N VAL A 251 -21.22 -0.22 4.67
CA VAL A 251 -20.52 -1.47 4.98
C VAL A 251 -21.21 -2.11 6.18
N GLN A 252 -21.70 -3.34 6.02
CA GLN A 252 -22.30 -4.12 7.10
C GLN A 252 -21.23 -5.00 7.74
N TYR A 253 -21.01 -4.83 9.03
CA TYR A 253 -20.03 -5.61 9.82
C TYR A 253 -20.65 -6.80 10.55
N PHE A 254 -21.94 -6.69 10.94
CA PHE A 254 -22.66 -7.77 11.61
C PHE A 254 -24.18 -7.61 11.45
N THR A 255 -24.91 -8.66 11.79
CA THR A 255 -26.37 -8.60 11.99
C THR A 255 -26.65 -8.55 13.49
N PRO A 256 -27.31 -7.53 14.04
CA PRO A 256 -27.60 -7.46 15.45
C PRO A 256 -28.66 -8.49 15.86
N THR A 257 -28.58 -8.90 17.13
CA THR A 257 -29.59 -9.74 17.76
C THR A 257 -30.57 -8.85 18.51
N THR A 258 -31.85 -9.13 18.46
CA THR A 258 -32.89 -8.30 19.12
C THR A 258 -32.87 -8.42 20.66
N SER A 259 -32.50 -9.57 21.20
CA SER A 259 -32.28 -9.80 22.65
C SER A 259 -31.40 -11.03 22.85
N VAL A 260 -30.82 -11.19 24.05
CA VAL A 260 -30.02 -12.37 24.39
C VAL A 260 -30.83 -13.66 24.42
N ASP A 261 -32.16 -13.58 24.53
CA ASP A 261 -33.10 -14.70 24.52
C ASP A 261 -33.82 -14.86 23.18
N ALA A 262 -33.44 -14.10 22.13
CA ALA A 262 -34.02 -14.21 20.81
C ALA A 262 -33.90 -15.64 20.26
N GLU A 263 -34.92 -16.12 19.53
CA GLU A 263 -34.91 -17.44 18.89
C GLU A 263 -33.76 -17.53 17.90
N LYS A 264 -33.54 -16.45 17.12
CA LYS A 264 -32.43 -16.33 16.18
C LYS A 264 -31.38 -15.38 16.73
N LYS A 265 -30.19 -15.90 16.94
CA LYS A 265 -29.02 -15.16 17.44
C LYS A 265 -27.93 -15.17 16.39
N TYR A 266 -27.16 -14.10 16.38
CA TYR A 266 -26.02 -13.92 15.48
C TYR A 266 -24.77 -13.70 16.32
N PRO A 267 -24.08 -14.77 16.72
CA PRO A 267 -22.83 -14.66 17.48
C PRO A 267 -21.67 -14.28 16.55
N TYR A 268 -20.66 -13.59 17.12
CA TYR A 268 -19.44 -13.21 16.41
C TYR A 268 -18.24 -13.40 17.31
N PHE A 269 -17.10 -13.72 16.70
CA PHE A 269 -15.81 -13.48 17.32
C PHE A 269 -15.39 -12.03 17.12
N LEU A 270 -14.66 -11.48 18.09
CA LEU A 270 -14.00 -10.20 17.99
C LEU A 270 -12.49 -10.45 17.84
N HIS A 271 -11.96 -10.19 16.65
CA HIS A 271 -10.60 -10.49 16.26
C HIS A 271 -9.83 -9.20 15.98
N MET A 272 -8.70 -9.03 16.62
CA MET A 272 -7.68 -8.04 16.27
C MET A 272 -6.55 -8.73 15.47
N PRO A 273 -5.57 -8.02 14.88
CA PRO A 273 -4.61 -8.62 13.94
C PRO A 273 -3.88 -9.87 14.40
N GLU A 274 -3.78 -10.12 15.71
CA GLU A 274 -2.98 -11.23 16.27
C GLU A 274 -3.76 -12.09 17.27
N ALA A 275 -4.98 -11.71 17.67
CA ALA A 275 -5.70 -12.41 18.73
C ALA A 275 -7.21 -12.17 18.74
N PHE A 276 -7.92 -13.10 19.38
CA PHE A 276 -9.33 -13.05 19.74
C PHE A 276 -9.51 -12.67 21.21
N ILE A 277 -10.72 -12.27 21.57
CA ILE A 277 -11.08 -12.01 22.97
C ILE A 277 -11.39 -13.34 23.68
N LYS A 278 -10.92 -13.47 24.92
CA LYS A 278 -11.18 -14.59 25.82
C LYS A 278 -11.34 -14.14 27.26
N LYS A 279 -12.35 -14.67 27.96
CA LYS A 279 -12.49 -14.48 29.40
C LYS A 279 -11.51 -15.38 30.17
N ILE A 280 -10.77 -14.80 31.12
CA ILE A 280 -9.94 -15.53 32.08
C ILE A 280 -10.27 -15.03 33.49
N GLY A 281 -10.92 -15.86 34.30
CA GLY A 281 -11.42 -15.44 35.60
C GLY A 281 -12.53 -14.39 35.45
N ASN A 282 -12.32 -13.18 35.99
CA ASN A 282 -13.21 -12.03 35.82
C ASN A 282 -12.70 -11.02 34.77
N ASP A 283 -11.65 -11.34 34.06
CA ASP A 283 -10.91 -10.43 33.18
C ASP A 283 -11.22 -10.70 31.73
N ILE A 284 -11.17 -9.65 30.92
CA ILE A 284 -11.26 -9.73 29.47
C ILE A 284 -9.84 -9.75 28.93
N HIS A 285 -9.37 -10.92 28.56
CA HIS A 285 -8.06 -11.19 27.99
C HIS A 285 -8.14 -11.49 26.50
N HIS A 286 -7.05 -11.98 25.95
CA HIS A 286 -6.91 -12.42 24.58
C HIS A 286 -6.41 -13.86 24.50
N THR A 287 -6.63 -14.48 23.34
CA THR A 287 -6.08 -15.78 22.95
C THR A 287 -5.70 -15.75 21.46
N THR A 288 -4.64 -16.46 21.11
CA THR A 288 -4.28 -16.68 19.70
C THR A 288 -5.04 -17.85 19.09
N LYS A 289 -5.70 -18.65 19.92
CA LYS A 289 -6.46 -19.84 19.52
C LYS A 289 -7.93 -19.49 19.35
N ARG A 290 -8.44 -19.76 18.15
CA ARG A 290 -9.83 -19.48 17.78
C ARG A 290 -10.83 -20.31 18.60
N GLY A 291 -10.59 -21.61 18.80
CA GLY A 291 -11.46 -22.49 19.59
C GLY A 291 -11.58 -22.12 21.07
N GLU A 292 -10.64 -21.31 21.59
CA GLU A 292 -10.69 -20.77 22.94
C GLU A 292 -11.36 -19.38 23.01
N ALA A 293 -11.73 -18.79 21.86
CA ALA A 293 -12.28 -17.44 21.79
C ALA A 293 -13.74 -17.39 22.25
N ASP A 294 -14.10 -16.32 22.95
CA ASP A 294 -15.49 -16.06 23.34
C ASP A 294 -16.32 -15.55 22.16
N LYS A 295 -17.64 -15.90 22.18
CA LYS A 295 -18.61 -15.49 21.16
C LYS A 295 -19.48 -14.37 21.71
N PHE A 296 -19.63 -13.29 20.94
CA PHE A 296 -20.33 -12.08 21.33
C PHE A 296 -21.61 -11.86 20.54
N LEU A 297 -22.67 -11.39 21.20
CA LEU A 297 -23.86 -10.86 20.55
C LEU A 297 -23.83 -9.33 20.62
N PHE A 298 -24.14 -8.68 19.52
CA PHE A 298 -24.47 -7.27 19.49
C PHE A 298 -25.99 -7.14 19.61
N VAL A 299 -26.46 -6.77 20.82
CA VAL A 299 -27.89 -6.67 21.11
C VAL A 299 -28.37 -5.27 20.83
N GLU A 300 -29.42 -5.12 20.03
CA GLU A 300 -30.00 -3.82 19.68
C GLU A 300 -30.35 -3.00 20.93
N SER A 301 -30.04 -1.72 20.90
CA SER A 301 -30.53 -0.74 21.88
C SER A 301 -31.70 0.06 21.33
N SER A 302 -32.33 0.90 22.16
CA SER A 302 -33.34 1.85 21.70
C SER A 302 -32.80 2.97 20.81
N GLU A 303 -31.46 3.16 20.77
CA GLU A 303 -30.79 4.17 19.98
C GLU A 303 -30.20 3.53 18.73
N LEU A 304 -30.54 4.06 17.57
CA LEU A 304 -30.07 3.56 16.29
C LEU A 304 -28.52 3.61 16.18
N GLY A 305 -27.91 2.50 15.77
CA GLY A 305 -26.44 2.40 15.62
C GLY A 305 -25.69 2.16 16.95
N LYS A 306 -26.42 1.98 18.05
CA LYS A 306 -25.83 1.63 19.36
C LYS A 306 -26.30 0.25 19.82
N TYR A 307 -25.40 -0.48 20.46
CA TYR A 307 -25.61 -1.89 20.81
C TYR A 307 -25.11 -2.17 22.22
N TYR A 308 -25.80 -3.06 22.94
CA TYR A 308 -25.19 -3.75 24.07
C TYR A 308 -24.36 -4.90 23.55
N ILE A 309 -23.17 -5.12 24.11
CA ILE A 309 -22.33 -6.27 23.77
C ILE A 309 -22.44 -7.30 24.87
N TYR A 310 -22.86 -8.50 24.51
CA TYR A 310 -23.06 -9.62 25.40
C TYR A 310 -22.14 -10.78 25.04
N ASP A 311 -21.30 -11.18 25.99
CA ASP A 311 -20.48 -12.36 25.93
C ASP A 311 -21.30 -13.61 26.27
N GLN A 312 -21.52 -14.49 25.30
CA GLN A 312 -22.31 -15.70 25.45
C GLN A 312 -21.63 -16.74 26.37
N SER A 313 -20.28 -16.83 26.29
CA SER A 313 -19.50 -17.76 27.12
C SER A 313 -19.51 -17.34 28.57
N ALA A 314 -19.30 -16.05 28.80
CA ALA A 314 -19.34 -15.45 30.16
C ALA A 314 -20.74 -15.30 30.71
N LYS A 315 -21.78 -15.26 29.87
CA LYS A 315 -23.16 -14.89 30.18
C LYS A 315 -23.26 -13.51 30.85
N CYS A 316 -22.50 -12.56 30.32
CA CYS A 316 -22.38 -11.21 30.87
C CYS A 316 -22.42 -10.16 29.79
N TYR A 317 -22.95 -8.98 30.09
CA TYR A 317 -22.78 -7.80 29.28
C TYR A 317 -21.41 -7.15 29.55
N ILE A 318 -20.91 -6.42 28.58
CA ILE A 318 -19.69 -5.61 28.69
C ILE A 318 -20.10 -4.14 28.89
N TYR A 319 -19.51 -3.48 29.89
CA TYR A 319 -19.75 -2.08 30.19
C TYR A 319 -18.45 -1.32 30.42
N TYR A 320 -18.51 0.00 30.38
CA TYR A 320 -17.39 0.89 30.69
C TYR A 320 -17.67 1.77 31.90
N THR A 321 -16.61 2.08 32.64
CA THR A 321 -16.66 2.93 33.81
C THR A 321 -16.28 4.37 33.56
N ALA A 322 -15.68 4.65 32.40
CA ALA A 322 -15.28 5.96 31.92
C ALA A 322 -15.16 5.94 30.38
N THR A 323 -15.33 7.10 29.73
CA THR A 323 -15.22 7.28 28.28
C THR A 323 -13.86 7.83 27.85
N SER A 324 -12.89 7.88 28.75
CA SER A 324 -11.52 8.32 28.52
C SER A 324 -10.58 7.14 28.33
N ASN A 325 -9.42 7.38 27.69
CA ASN A 325 -8.37 6.38 27.57
C ASN A 325 -7.89 5.89 28.95
N GLY A 326 -7.92 4.56 29.16
CA GLY A 326 -7.52 3.93 30.42
C GLY A 326 -6.03 3.62 30.52
N GLY A 327 -5.29 3.73 29.40
CA GLY A 327 -3.88 3.42 29.35
C GLY A 327 -3.56 1.92 29.39
N ASN A 328 -2.26 1.60 29.43
CA ASN A 328 -1.76 0.23 29.48
C ASN A 328 -1.98 -0.38 30.88
N THR A 329 -2.62 -1.55 30.95
CA THR A 329 -2.80 -2.27 32.23
C THR A 329 -2.90 -3.78 32.05
N THR A 330 -2.35 -4.50 33.04
CA THR A 330 -2.53 -5.95 33.23
C THR A 330 -3.52 -6.22 34.39
N GLU A 331 -4.07 -5.19 35.00
CA GLU A 331 -4.94 -5.29 36.20
C GLU A 331 -6.37 -4.88 35.86
N THR A 332 -7.32 -5.79 35.98
CA THR A 332 -8.76 -5.52 35.79
C THR A 332 -9.29 -4.37 36.64
N ALA A 333 -8.77 -4.19 37.85
CA ALA A 333 -9.20 -3.10 38.73
C ALA A 333 -8.95 -1.71 38.11
N LYS A 334 -7.97 -1.61 37.21
CA LYS A 334 -7.60 -0.37 36.51
C LYS A 334 -8.21 -0.27 35.10
N SER A 335 -8.84 -1.35 34.61
CA SER A 335 -9.48 -1.32 33.28
C SER A 335 -10.78 -0.51 33.34
N ASN A 336 -11.03 0.28 32.32
CA ASN A 336 -12.30 0.95 32.11
C ASN A 336 -13.39 0.01 31.53
N VAL A 337 -13.02 -1.21 31.07
CA VAL A 337 -13.93 -2.18 30.45
C VAL A 337 -14.14 -3.37 31.39
N LYS A 338 -15.36 -3.72 31.67
CA LYS A 338 -15.73 -4.73 32.68
C LYS A 338 -16.96 -5.54 32.31
N TYR A 339 -17.16 -6.67 32.99
CA TYR A 339 -18.36 -7.50 32.89
C TYR A 339 -19.45 -7.10 33.92
N THR A 340 -20.74 -7.20 33.52
CA THR A 340 -21.91 -7.15 34.39
C THR A 340 -22.94 -8.20 33.95
N THR A 341 -23.62 -8.83 34.90
CA THR A 341 -24.76 -9.72 34.61
C THR A 341 -26.08 -8.97 34.44
N ASP A 342 -26.11 -7.67 34.80
CA ASP A 342 -27.31 -6.85 34.77
C ASP A 342 -27.27 -5.89 33.56
N GLN A 343 -28.20 -6.09 32.60
CA GLN A 343 -28.33 -5.24 31.41
C GLN A 343 -28.62 -3.78 31.77
N THR A 344 -29.29 -3.53 32.91
CA THR A 344 -29.59 -2.14 33.31
C THR A 344 -28.34 -1.36 33.73
N THR A 345 -27.29 -2.07 34.10
CA THR A 345 -25.97 -1.50 34.41
C THR A 345 -25.08 -1.39 33.16
N ALA A 346 -25.40 -2.14 32.09
CA ALA A 346 -24.61 -2.13 30.86
C ALA A 346 -24.78 -0.83 30.10
N ASN A 347 -23.68 -0.33 29.56
CA ASN A 347 -23.69 0.81 28.65
C ASN A 347 -23.81 0.31 27.19
N THR A 348 -24.25 1.21 26.32
CA THR A 348 -24.22 0.94 24.88
C THR A 348 -22.83 1.21 24.29
N TRP A 349 -22.54 0.55 23.18
CA TRP A 349 -21.35 0.69 22.36
C TRP A 349 -21.77 1.08 20.95
N GLN A 350 -20.90 1.79 20.26
CA GLN A 350 -21.05 2.14 18.85
C GLN A 350 -19.78 1.81 18.08
N LEU A 351 -19.90 1.72 16.78
CA LEU A 351 -18.75 1.47 15.89
C LEU A 351 -18.22 2.76 15.30
N TYR A 352 -16.91 2.79 15.07
CA TYR A 352 -16.23 3.82 14.29
C TYR A 352 -15.51 3.16 13.12
N TYR A 353 -15.71 3.68 11.91
CA TYR A 353 -15.14 3.15 10.67
C TYR A 353 -13.63 3.33 10.63
N LEU A 354 -12.89 2.26 10.43
CA LEU A 354 -11.46 2.26 10.15
C LEU A 354 -11.15 1.80 8.73
N SER A 355 -11.78 0.69 8.31
CA SER A 355 -11.70 0.15 6.95
C SER A 355 -12.98 -0.63 6.61
N ASP A 356 -13.09 -1.13 5.38
CA ASP A 356 -14.22 -1.99 5.00
C ASP A 356 -14.26 -3.32 5.79
N GLU A 357 -13.17 -3.71 6.44
CA GLU A 357 -13.04 -4.95 7.22
C GLU A 357 -12.94 -4.73 8.72
N THR A 358 -12.54 -3.54 9.17
CA THR A 358 -12.24 -3.27 10.57
C THR A 358 -12.94 -2.04 11.11
N VAL A 359 -13.32 -2.13 12.39
CA VAL A 359 -13.96 -1.05 13.14
C VAL A 359 -13.27 -0.84 14.49
N ALA A 360 -13.39 0.37 15.03
CA ALA A 360 -13.14 0.59 16.44
C ALA A 360 -14.46 0.48 17.23
N ILE A 361 -14.44 -0.12 18.41
CA ILE A 361 -15.60 -0.27 19.31
C ILE A 361 -15.50 0.81 20.38
N ILE A 362 -16.39 1.78 20.32
CA ILE A 362 -16.34 3.05 21.08
C ILE A 362 -17.50 3.12 22.06
N PRO A 363 -17.33 3.73 23.25
CA PRO A 363 -18.45 4.02 24.17
C PRO A 363 -19.61 4.76 23.50
N GLY A 364 -20.85 4.28 23.69
CA GLY A 364 -22.04 4.83 23.05
C GLY A 364 -22.39 6.27 23.46
N GLU A 365 -21.84 6.77 24.59
CA GLU A 365 -22.01 8.14 25.04
C GLU A 365 -21.19 9.18 24.25
N ILE A 366 -20.19 8.75 23.48
CA ILE A 366 -19.39 9.67 22.67
C ILE A 366 -20.24 10.15 21.49
N ALA A 367 -20.65 11.42 21.53
CA ALA A 367 -21.58 11.98 20.55
C ALA A 367 -20.97 12.10 19.13
N GLU A 368 -19.67 12.42 19.04
CA GLU A 368 -18.94 12.58 17.79
C GLU A 368 -17.66 11.73 17.83
N PRO A 369 -17.73 10.45 17.44
CA PRO A 369 -16.57 9.57 17.36
C PRO A 369 -15.48 10.11 16.43
N GLN A 370 -14.24 10.09 16.90
CA GLN A 370 -13.04 10.54 16.17
C GLN A 370 -11.92 9.51 16.30
N ALA A 371 -10.89 9.64 15.49
CA ALA A 371 -9.70 8.80 15.54
C ALA A 371 -9.00 8.77 16.92
N SER A 372 -9.14 9.84 17.70
CA SER A 372 -8.62 9.95 19.08
C SER A 372 -9.60 9.47 20.15
N SER A 373 -10.83 9.07 19.80
CA SER A 373 -11.83 8.59 20.75
C SER A 373 -11.38 7.31 21.45
N ALA A 374 -11.79 7.14 22.69
CA ALA A 374 -11.53 5.93 23.47
C ALA A 374 -12.21 4.72 22.82
N SER A 375 -11.49 3.65 22.60
CA SER A 375 -11.94 2.43 21.93
C SER A 375 -11.38 1.19 22.61
N TRP A 376 -12.00 0.05 22.43
CA TRP A 376 -11.48 -1.24 22.90
C TRP A 376 -10.06 -1.47 22.38
N ASN A 377 -9.15 -1.81 23.28
CA ASN A 377 -7.74 -1.96 22.99
C ASN A 377 -7.02 -2.85 24.00
N PHE A 378 -6.10 -3.68 23.57
CA PHE A 378 -5.10 -4.32 24.42
C PHE A 378 -3.82 -3.48 24.41
N THR A 379 -3.87 -2.36 25.13
CA THR A 379 -2.78 -1.38 25.17
C THR A 379 -1.51 -1.99 25.76
N GLY A 380 -0.41 -1.94 25.01
CA GLY A 380 0.84 -2.62 25.37
C GLY A 380 1.01 -3.98 24.70
N GLY A 381 -0.01 -4.43 23.97
CA GLY A 381 0.03 -5.61 23.11
C GLY A 381 -0.21 -6.94 23.81
N ILE A 382 -0.54 -7.95 23.01
CA ILE A 382 -0.84 -9.32 23.49
C ILE A 382 0.34 -9.99 24.17
N ALA A 383 1.58 -9.69 23.74
CA ALA A 383 2.81 -10.23 24.34
C ALA A 383 2.98 -9.85 25.81
N ASN A 384 2.33 -8.80 26.29
CA ASN A 384 2.40 -8.31 27.66
C ASN A 384 1.26 -8.80 28.54
N ASN A 385 0.42 -9.70 28.06
CA ASN A 385 -0.74 -10.25 28.77
C ASN A 385 -1.66 -9.16 29.35
N CYS A 386 -1.91 -8.09 28.59
CA CYS A 386 -2.80 -6.99 28.99
C CYS A 386 -4.25 -7.44 29.04
N VAL A 387 -5.05 -6.77 29.88
CA VAL A 387 -6.51 -6.88 29.88
C VAL A 387 -7.11 -5.82 28.95
N LEU A 388 -8.30 -6.10 28.41
CA LEU A 388 -9.02 -5.16 27.56
C LEU A 388 -9.27 -3.85 28.31
N ASN A 389 -8.97 -2.74 27.69
CA ASN A 389 -9.15 -1.39 28.22
C ASN A 389 -9.55 -0.44 27.09
N LEU A 390 -9.63 0.85 27.36
CA LEU A 390 -9.90 1.87 26.36
C LEU A 390 -8.61 2.61 25.99
N TYR A 391 -8.41 2.80 24.67
CA TYR A 391 -7.33 3.61 24.09
C TYR A 391 -7.79 4.23 22.77
N ASN A 392 -6.93 5.00 22.08
CA ASN A 392 -7.29 5.71 20.87
C ASN A 392 -7.79 4.78 19.76
N ALA A 393 -8.87 5.16 19.09
CA ALA A 393 -9.48 4.38 18.02
C ALA A 393 -8.54 4.16 16.80
N ASN A 394 -7.58 5.08 16.56
CA ASN A 394 -6.59 4.97 15.50
C ASN A 394 -5.36 4.12 15.87
N ASP A 395 -5.32 3.55 17.07
CA ASP A 395 -4.27 2.60 17.44
C ASP A 395 -4.46 1.26 16.73
N ARG A 396 -3.36 0.61 16.35
CA ARG A 396 -3.37 -0.70 15.69
C ARG A 396 -4.19 -1.75 16.44
N ASN A 397 -4.08 -1.77 17.77
CA ASN A 397 -4.76 -2.72 18.63
C ASN A 397 -6.22 -2.32 18.92
N SER A 398 -6.75 -1.28 18.31
CA SER A 398 -8.16 -0.89 18.32
C SER A 398 -8.90 -1.29 17.05
N ALA A 399 -8.22 -1.90 16.07
CA ALA A 399 -8.81 -2.35 14.81
C ALA A 399 -9.40 -3.75 14.96
N TRP A 400 -10.71 -3.83 15.14
CA TRP A 400 -11.45 -5.06 15.35
C TRP A 400 -12.14 -5.55 14.09
N GLN A 401 -11.92 -6.80 13.74
CA GLN A 401 -12.76 -7.56 12.82
C GLN A 401 -13.90 -8.23 13.60
N ILE A 402 -15.11 -8.11 13.12
CA ILE A 402 -16.29 -8.80 13.65
C ILE A 402 -16.52 -10.00 12.77
N VAL A 403 -16.12 -11.18 13.24
CA VAL A 403 -16.00 -12.39 12.43
C VAL A 403 -17.13 -13.36 12.77
N ASP A 404 -17.88 -13.81 11.74
CA ASP A 404 -18.82 -14.92 11.89
C ASP A 404 -18.08 -16.17 12.39
N PRO A 405 -18.59 -16.87 13.44
CA PRO A 405 -17.93 -18.07 13.96
C PRO A 405 -17.75 -19.19 12.92
N SER A 406 -18.56 -19.22 11.87
CA SER A 406 -18.34 -20.11 10.73
C SER A 406 -17.32 -19.56 9.73
N ALA A 407 -17.03 -18.24 9.77
CA ALA A 407 -16.05 -17.66 8.88
C ALA A 407 -14.64 -18.05 9.32
N GLY A 408 -13.90 -18.73 8.44
CA GLY A 408 -12.51 -19.09 8.65
C GLY A 408 -11.55 -17.97 8.21
N SER A 409 -10.39 -17.93 8.83
CA SER A 409 -9.23 -17.22 8.35
C SER A 409 -8.02 -18.15 8.36
N MET A 410 -7.10 -17.95 7.45
CA MET A 410 -5.84 -18.70 7.41
C MET A 410 -4.69 -17.70 7.33
N PRO A 411 -3.53 -17.98 7.96
CA PRO A 411 -2.34 -17.16 7.84
C PRO A 411 -1.62 -17.40 6.51
N CYS A 412 -2.37 -17.32 5.40
CA CYS A 412 -1.84 -17.46 4.03
C CYS A 412 -2.72 -16.66 3.06
N ALA A 413 -2.29 -16.60 1.80
CA ALA A 413 -3.04 -15.87 0.76
C ALA A 413 -4.43 -16.44 0.54
N THR A 414 -5.45 -15.60 0.50
CA THR A 414 -6.84 -15.96 0.17
C THR A 414 -7.34 -15.34 -1.14
N LEU A 415 -6.56 -14.41 -1.71
CA LEU A 415 -6.73 -13.92 -3.07
C LEU A 415 -5.60 -14.45 -3.94
N MET A 416 -5.89 -15.33 -4.86
CA MET A 416 -4.94 -16.00 -5.72
C MET A 416 -5.11 -15.60 -7.18
N TYR A 417 -4.06 -15.75 -7.97
CA TYR A 417 -4.08 -15.43 -9.40
C TYR A 417 -3.51 -16.59 -10.23
N ALA A 418 -3.99 -16.73 -11.44
CA ALA A 418 -3.43 -17.66 -12.43
C ALA A 418 -3.65 -17.15 -13.86
N LEU A 419 -2.73 -17.51 -14.77
CA LEU A 419 -2.99 -17.38 -16.21
C LEU A 419 -4.01 -18.46 -16.65
N PRO A 420 -4.83 -18.20 -17.68
CA PRO A 420 -5.73 -19.20 -18.22
C PRO A 420 -5.02 -20.50 -18.61
N GLY A 421 -5.46 -21.62 -18.06
CA GLY A 421 -4.90 -22.95 -18.33
C GLY A 421 -3.47 -23.18 -17.79
N ALA A 422 -2.97 -22.31 -16.93
CA ALA A 422 -1.66 -22.48 -16.32
C ALA A 422 -1.68 -23.49 -15.16
N PRO A 423 -0.53 -24.10 -14.82
CA PRO A 423 -0.40 -24.87 -13.59
C PRO A 423 -0.72 -24.00 -12.37
N TYR A 424 -1.41 -24.57 -11.40
CA TYR A 424 -1.83 -23.91 -10.19
C TYR A 424 -1.44 -24.71 -8.94
N ILE A 425 -0.97 -24.03 -7.92
CA ILE A 425 -0.73 -24.55 -6.58
C ILE A 425 -1.05 -23.49 -5.54
N HIS A 426 -1.77 -23.89 -4.49
CA HIS A 426 -1.99 -23.09 -3.29
C HIS A 426 -1.79 -23.95 -2.05
N LYS A 427 -0.75 -23.68 -1.28
CA LYS A 427 -0.45 -24.35 -0.01
C LYS A 427 -1.38 -23.78 1.07
N LEU A 428 -2.15 -24.63 1.72
CA LEU A 428 -3.12 -24.26 2.75
C LEU A 428 -2.47 -24.32 4.12
N VAL A 429 -2.21 -23.18 4.70
CA VAL A 429 -1.61 -23.07 6.04
C VAL A 429 -2.74 -22.73 7.02
N PRO A 430 -3.16 -23.69 7.87
CA PRO A 430 -4.17 -23.42 8.91
C PRO A 430 -3.56 -22.61 10.06
N ASN A 431 -4.43 -22.03 10.89
CA ASN A 431 -3.97 -21.44 12.14
C ASN A 431 -3.34 -22.49 13.06
N GLU A 432 -2.57 -22.02 14.06
CA GLU A 432 -1.96 -22.92 15.05
C GLU A 432 -3.06 -23.72 15.79
N GLY A 433 -2.90 -25.05 15.85
CA GLY A 433 -3.88 -25.97 16.43
C GLY A 433 -5.01 -26.41 15.50
N GLU A 434 -5.19 -25.76 14.34
CA GLU A 434 -6.17 -26.17 13.34
C GLU A 434 -5.59 -27.17 12.32
N THR A 435 -6.48 -27.95 11.72
CA THR A 435 -6.18 -28.82 10.57
C THR A 435 -7.12 -28.52 9.43
N VAL A 436 -6.63 -28.62 8.18
CA VAL A 436 -7.48 -28.56 6.99
C VAL A 436 -8.26 -29.89 6.88
N THR A 437 -9.57 -29.82 7.00
CA THR A 437 -10.46 -31.00 6.92
C THR A 437 -10.89 -31.26 5.48
N GLY A 438 -11.05 -30.22 4.66
CA GLY A 438 -11.50 -30.36 3.27
C GLY A 438 -11.48 -29.07 2.48
N VAL A 439 -11.82 -29.18 1.20
CA VAL A 439 -12.04 -28.04 0.30
C VAL A 439 -13.31 -28.27 -0.49
N GLU A 440 -14.16 -27.26 -0.55
CA GLU A 440 -15.36 -27.25 -1.38
C GLU A 440 -15.12 -26.34 -2.59
N PHE A 441 -15.08 -26.93 -3.77
CA PHE A 441 -14.83 -26.21 -5.00
C PHE A 441 -16.12 -25.75 -5.65
N ASP A 442 -16.11 -24.54 -6.23
CA ASP A 442 -17.06 -24.14 -7.26
C ASP A 442 -17.14 -25.22 -8.37
N ALA A 443 -18.30 -25.40 -8.96
CA ALA A 443 -18.55 -26.42 -9.99
C ALA A 443 -17.57 -26.33 -11.18
N ASN A 444 -17.10 -25.13 -11.51
CA ASN A 444 -16.14 -24.89 -12.60
C ASN A 444 -14.69 -25.24 -12.22
N LEU A 445 -14.38 -25.35 -10.94
CA LEU A 445 -13.05 -25.71 -10.43
C LEU A 445 -12.92 -27.20 -10.14
N SER A 446 -13.99 -27.87 -9.74
CA SER A 446 -13.98 -29.26 -9.27
C SER A 446 -13.46 -30.28 -10.29
N SER A 447 -13.45 -29.93 -11.58
CA SER A 447 -12.91 -30.78 -12.65
C SER A 447 -11.42 -30.57 -12.94
N THR A 448 -10.83 -29.48 -12.44
CA THR A 448 -9.45 -29.06 -12.80
C THR A 448 -8.53 -28.90 -11.61
N LEU A 449 -9.08 -28.65 -10.43
CA LEU A 449 -8.35 -28.51 -9.19
C LEU A 449 -8.74 -29.58 -8.20
N VAL A 450 -7.77 -30.05 -7.42
CA VAL A 450 -7.99 -31.06 -6.39
C VAL A 450 -7.24 -30.67 -5.12
N LEU A 451 -7.82 -31.06 -3.96
CA LEU A 451 -7.09 -31.05 -2.68
C LEU A 451 -6.15 -32.24 -2.65
N LYS A 452 -4.91 -32.00 -2.31
CA LYS A 452 -3.90 -33.03 -2.10
C LYS A 452 -3.34 -32.93 -0.68
N ASP A 453 -3.04 -34.09 -0.13
CA ASP A 453 -2.22 -34.19 1.04
C ASP A 453 -0.76 -33.83 0.68
N ASP A 454 0.03 -33.46 1.67
CA ASP A 454 1.42 -33.18 1.48
C ASP A 454 2.14 -34.35 0.79
N ARG A 455 3.17 -34.02 -0.01
CA ARG A 455 3.86 -34.97 -0.89
C ARG A 455 4.53 -36.13 -0.16
N VAL A 456 4.74 -35.99 1.15
CA VAL A 456 5.49 -36.99 1.93
C VAL A 456 4.89 -37.17 3.30
N ASN A 457 4.79 -38.43 3.76
CA ASN A 457 4.32 -38.85 5.08
C ASN A 457 5.20 -38.41 6.26
N VAL A 458 5.94 -37.33 6.16
CA VAL A 458 6.79 -36.83 7.23
C VAL A 458 6.11 -35.64 7.88
N GLY A 459 5.15 -35.94 8.77
CA GLY A 459 4.46 -34.96 9.60
C GLY A 459 3.69 -33.92 8.76
N ASN A 460 2.49 -34.29 8.34
CA ASN A 460 1.50 -33.45 7.63
C ASN A 460 1.61 -31.97 8.00
N ARG A 461 2.44 -31.19 7.30
CA ARG A 461 2.53 -29.76 7.58
C ARG A 461 1.39 -29.01 6.93
N TYR A 462 1.05 -29.31 5.67
CA TYR A 462 -0.08 -28.67 4.99
C TYR A 462 -0.64 -29.54 3.89
N LYS A 463 -1.93 -29.35 3.63
CA LYS A 463 -2.57 -29.76 2.40
C LYS A 463 -2.42 -28.66 1.35
N TYR A 464 -2.61 -29.00 0.09
CA TYR A 464 -2.53 -28.01 -0.98
C TYR A 464 -3.57 -28.26 -2.06
N VAL A 465 -4.11 -27.19 -2.63
CA VAL A 465 -4.93 -27.23 -3.84
C VAL A 465 -4.01 -27.15 -5.03
N SER A 466 -4.12 -28.09 -5.96
CA SER A 466 -3.31 -28.06 -7.18
C SER A 466 -4.05 -28.61 -8.39
N GLY A 467 -3.55 -28.26 -9.58
CA GLY A 467 -4.09 -28.70 -10.84
C GLY A 467 -3.78 -27.74 -11.97
N THR A 468 -4.76 -27.54 -12.84
CA THR A 468 -4.70 -26.58 -13.95
C THR A 468 -5.77 -25.51 -13.73
N ALA A 469 -5.40 -24.27 -13.76
CA ALA A 469 -6.37 -23.17 -13.68
C ALA A 469 -7.38 -23.22 -14.83
N PRO A 470 -8.59 -22.71 -14.66
CA PRO A 470 -9.55 -22.60 -15.74
C PRO A 470 -8.98 -21.90 -16.98
N THR A 471 -9.43 -22.31 -18.16
CA THR A 471 -9.03 -21.68 -19.43
C THR A 471 -9.81 -20.40 -19.74
N THR A 472 -10.95 -20.20 -19.08
CA THR A 472 -11.79 -19.00 -19.20
C THR A 472 -11.37 -18.00 -18.14
N GLU A 473 -11.22 -16.74 -18.55
CA GLU A 473 -10.98 -15.64 -17.62
C GLU A 473 -12.19 -15.41 -16.71
N GLY A 474 -11.93 -15.03 -15.47
CA GLY A 474 -12.96 -14.74 -14.48
C GLY A 474 -12.49 -14.90 -13.05
N GLU A 475 -13.40 -14.64 -12.14
CA GLU A 475 -13.23 -14.89 -10.72
C GLU A 475 -13.91 -16.21 -10.36
N TYR A 476 -13.18 -17.06 -9.68
CA TYR A 476 -13.61 -18.36 -9.18
C TYR A 476 -13.40 -18.41 -7.67
N THR A 477 -14.17 -19.26 -6.99
CA THR A 477 -14.06 -19.40 -5.54
C THR A 477 -14.02 -20.86 -5.11
N TYR A 478 -13.33 -21.10 -3.98
CA TYR A 478 -13.44 -22.33 -3.23
C TYR A 478 -13.35 -22.04 -1.73
N ILE A 479 -13.96 -22.92 -0.94
CA ILE A 479 -14.01 -22.82 0.51
C ILE A 479 -13.04 -23.84 1.10
N VAL A 480 -12.08 -23.38 1.88
CA VAL A 480 -11.21 -24.23 2.69
C VAL A 480 -11.87 -24.41 4.05
N LYS A 481 -11.99 -25.66 4.48
CA LYS A 481 -12.54 -26.05 5.78
C LYS A 481 -11.39 -26.35 6.72
N THR A 482 -11.38 -25.68 7.87
CA THR A 482 -10.40 -25.94 8.94
C THR A 482 -11.13 -26.24 10.23
N LYS A 483 -10.46 -26.97 11.13
CA LYS A 483 -11.03 -27.37 12.42
C LYS A 483 -9.93 -27.54 13.45
N GLU A 484 -10.15 -27.03 14.67
CA GLU A 484 -9.36 -27.41 15.85
C GLU A 484 -9.74 -28.80 16.34
N ALA A 485 -8.83 -29.48 17.02
CA ALA A 485 -9.04 -30.88 17.43
C ALA A 485 -10.26 -31.06 18.35
N ASP A 486 -10.54 -30.07 19.20
CA ASP A 486 -11.61 -30.12 20.23
C ASP A 486 -12.84 -29.28 19.83
N ASP A 487 -12.90 -28.71 18.63
CA ASP A 487 -14.05 -27.95 18.14
C ASP A 487 -15.06 -28.89 17.44
N GLU A 488 -16.36 -28.66 17.57
CA GLU A 488 -17.40 -29.37 16.84
C GLU A 488 -17.63 -28.78 15.45
N ASP A 489 -17.38 -27.49 15.28
CA ASP A 489 -17.66 -26.73 14.08
C ASP A 489 -16.43 -26.57 13.17
N GLU A 490 -16.64 -26.59 11.84
CA GLU A 490 -15.63 -26.23 10.85
C GLU A 490 -15.62 -24.74 10.58
N ALA A 491 -14.42 -24.16 10.48
CA ALA A 491 -14.23 -22.82 9.98
C ALA A 491 -14.12 -22.82 8.45
N LEU A 492 -14.79 -21.87 7.80
CA LEU A 492 -14.92 -21.78 6.35
C LEU A 492 -14.17 -20.56 5.83
N THR A 493 -12.99 -20.76 5.25
CA THR A 493 -12.21 -19.69 4.62
C THR A 493 -12.47 -19.64 3.14
N LYS A 494 -13.03 -18.53 2.65
CA LYS A 494 -13.25 -18.30 1.22
C LYS A 494 -11.94 -17.89 0.57
N VAL A 495 -11.55 -18.62 -0.48
CA VAL A 495 -10.43 -18.27 -1.37
C VAL A 495 -10.98 -17.83 -2.71
N ARG A 496 -10.48 -16.70 -3.21
CA ARG A 496 -10.79 -16.16 -4.54
C ARG A 496 -9.64 -16.47 -5.49
N LEU A 497 -9.93 -17.01 -6.66
CA LEU A 497 -8.95 -17.24 -7.72
C LEU A 497 -9.33 -16.38 -8.93
N ILE A 498 -8.49 -15.42 -9.23
CA ILE A 498 -8.61 -14.57 -10.43
C ILE A 498 -7.82 -15.20 -11.57
N VAL A 499 -8.52 -15.59 -12.61
CA VAL A 499 -7.91 -16.08 -13.86
C VAL A 499 -7.93 -14.96 -14.88
N ASP A 500 -6.78 -14.44 -15.23
CA ASP A 500 -6.65 -13.28 -16.13
C ASP A 500 -5.38 -13.37 -16.97
N SER A 501 -5.52 -13.25 -18.29
CA SER A 501 -4.38 -13.19 -19.22
C SER A 501 -3.69 -11.82 -19.23
N HIS A 502 -4.33 -10.81 -18.66
CA HIS A 502 -3.86 -9.42 -18.61
C HIS A 502 -3.48 -8.99 -17.18
N MET A 503 -3.05 -9.93 -16.33
CA MET A 503 -2.55 -9.59 -15.01
C MET A 503 -1.24 -8.79 -15.08
N GLN A 504 -0.96 -8.00 -14.04
CA GLN A 504 0.17 -7.07 -14.02
C GLN A 504 1.51 -7.78 -14.09
N SER A 505 1.71 -8.82 -13.29
CA SER A 505 2.98 -9.52 -13.13
C SER A 505 2.76 -11.04 -13.01
N PRO A 506 2.64 -11.78 -14.11
CA PRO A 506 2.53 -13.24 -14.06
C PRO A 506 3.80 -13.91 -13.52
N THR A 507 4.93 -13.25 -13.63
CA THR A 507 6.22 -13.61 -13.03
C THR A 507 6.84 -12.36 -12.42
N PRO A 508 7.80 -12.48 -11.47
CA PRO A 508 8.46 -11.32 -10.87
C PRO A 508 9.07 -10.39 -11.91
N MET A 509 8.91 -9.09 -11.69
CA MET A 509 9.46 -8.07 -12.59
C MET A 509 10.99 -8.09 -12.56
N MET A 510 11.62 -7.86 -13.72
CA MET A 510 13.06 -7.72 -13.87
C MET A 510 13.37 -6.32 -14.40
N SER A 511 14.00 -5.50 -13.57
CA SER A 511 14.16 -4.06 -13.80
C SER A 511 15.55 -3.55 -13.45
N TRP A 512 15.79 -2.30 -13.79
CA TRP A 512 16.91 -1.49 -13.35
C TRP A 512 16.35 -0.17 -12.78
N LEU A 513 16.75 0.20 -11.54
CA LEU A 513 16.28 1.39 -10.82
C LEU A 513 17.39 2.41 -10.66
N THR A 514 17.04 3.69 -10.68
CA THR A 514 18.00 4.80 -10.65
C THR A 514 18.63 5.07 -9.29
N TRP A 515 17.96 4.70 -8.16
CA TRP A 515 18.23 5.31 -6.86
C TRP A 515 19.63 5.06 -6.31
N ASN A 516 20.03 3.81 -6.12
CA ASN A 516 21.27 3.51 -5.39
C ASN A 516 22.54 3.93 -6.12
N TRP A 517 22.48 4.19 -7.44
CA TRP A 517 23.61 4.69 -8.19
C TRP A 517 23.58 6.19 -8.43
N PHE A 518 22.44 6.71 -8.89
CA PHE A 518 22.34 8.10 -9.32
C PHE A 518 21.65 9.03 -8.31
N ALA A 519 20.85 8.52 -7.38
CA ALA A 519 19.98 9.33 -6.52
C ALA A 519 19.27 10.42 -7.37
N ARG A 520 19.42 11.70 -7.02
CA ARG A 520 18.82 12.84 -7.74
C ARG A 520 19.53 13.18 -9.06
N ALA A 521 20.73 12.61 -9.34
CA ALA A 521 21.59 12.99 -10.47
C ALA A 521 21.25 12.22 -11.76
N ILE A 522 19.97 12.01 -12.03
CA ILE A 522 19.46 11.32 -13.23
C ILE A 522 19.27 12.26 -14.41
N SER A 523 19.33 11.73 -15.63
CA SER A 523 19.01 12.45 -16.86
C SER A 523 18.63 11.51 -18.00
N HIS A 524 18.01 12.05 -19.05
CA HIS A 524 17.69 11.34 -20.28
C HIS A 524 18.90 10.55 -20.84
N ASP A 525 20.04 11.24 -21.01
CA ASP A 525 21.23 10.65 -21.61
C ASP A 525 21.79 9.50 -20.78
N LYS A 526 21.83 9.66 -19.43
CA LYS A 526 22.27 8.59 -18.55
C LYS A 526 21.38 7.36 -18.66
N MET A 527 20.06 7.52 -18.73
CA MET A 527 19.12 6.41 -18.89
C MET A 527 19.30 5.70 -20.24
N VAL A 528 19.56 6.46 -21.30
CA VAL A 528 19.87 5.92 -22.63
C VAL A 528 21.20 5.15 -22.59
N GLU A 529 22.23 5.65 -21.91
CA GLU A 529 23.51 4.95 -21.75
C GLU A 529 23.35 3.66 -20.92
N ILE A 530 22.58 3.68 -19.83
CA ILE A 530 22.25 2.47 -19.06
C ILE A 530 21.54 1.44 -19.94
N ALA A 531 20.54 1.84 -20.72
CA ALA A 531 19.82 0.94 -21.61
C ALA A 531 20.73 0.31 -22.67
N LYS A 532 21.70 1.06 -23.22
CA LYS A 532 22.74 0.53 -24.13
C LYS A 532 23.61 -0.50 -23.42
N GLY A 533 23.99 -0.24 -22.16
CA GLY A 533 24.70 -1.20 -21.32
C GLY A 533 23.89 -2.47 -21.09
N MET A 534 22.61 -2.34 -20.73
CA MET A 534 21.70 -3.49 -20.58
C MET A 534 21.64 -4.33 -21.86
N GLN A 535 21.57 -3.70 -23.03
CA GLN A 535 21.60 -4.40 -24.32
C GLN A 535 22.95 -5.07 -24.56
N LYS A 536 24.05 -4.35 -24.36
CA LYS A 536 25.41 -4.83 -24.58
C LYS A 536 25.76 -6.05 -23.76
N TYR A 537 25.39 -6.03 -22.48
CA TYR A 537 25.69 -7.10 -21.52
C TYR A 537 24.67 -8.26 -21.53
N GLY A 538 23.72 -8.27 -22.48
CA GLY A 538 22.72 -9.33 -22.63
C GLY A 538 21.61 -9.32 -21.57
N LEU A 539 21.53 -8.29 -20.72
CA LEU A 539 20.55 -8.20 -19.64
C LEU A 539 19.11 -8.11 -20.17
N ILE A 540 18.89 -7.38 -21.29
CA ILE A 540 17.54 -7.29 -21.88
C ILE A 540 17.07 -8.67 -22.38
N ASP A 541 17.96 -9.46 -22.96
CA ASP A 541 17.63 -10.81 -23.41
C ASP A 541 17.46 -11.78 -22.25
N ALA A 542 18.15 -11.54 -21.15
CA ALA A 542 17.95 -12.27 -19.88
C ALA A 542 16.61 -11.94 -19.20
N GLY A 543 15.97 -10.82 -19.57
CA GLY A 543 14.65 -10.40 -19.06
C GLY A 543 14.60 -9.06 -18.32
N PHE A 544 15.74 -8.45 -18.01
CA PHE A 544 15.83 -7.11 -17.45
C PHE A 544 15.48 -6.07 -18.51
N ASN A 545 14.23 -5.70 -18.61
CA ASN A 545 13.75 -4.86 -19.70
C ASN A 545 13.02 -3.58 -19.26
N THR A 546 13.00 -3.29 -17.97
CA THR A 546 12.32 -2.12 -17.42
C THR A 546 13.33 -1.20 -16.74
N ILE A 547 13.39 0.07 -17.16
CA ILE A 547 14.09 1.12 -16.40
C ILE A 547 13.05 1.85 -15.57
N VAL A 548 13.31 1.99 -14.26
CA VAL A 548 12.45 2.70 -13.32
C VAL A 548 13.13 3.97 -12.85
N LEU A 549 12.52 5.11 -13.17
CA LEU A 549 12.92 6.40 -12.62
C LEU A 549 12.43 6.48 -11.17
N ASP A 550 13.34 6.53 -10.22
CA ASP A 550 13.07 6.71 -8.80
C ASP A 550 12.88 8.21 -8.46
N ASP A 551 12.86 8.60 -7.19
CA ASP A 551 12.59 9.98 -6.74
C ASP A 551 13.43 11.05 -7.46
N ALA A 552 12.94 12.27 -7.48
CA ALA A 552 13.56 13.45 -8.09
C ALA A 552 13.68 13.41 -9.64
N TRP A 553 12.80 12.71 -10.34
CA TRP A 553 12.66 12.80 -11.80
C TRP A 553 11.89 14.04 -12.25
N ALA A 554 10.98 14.54 -11.41
CA ALA A 554 10.12 15.68 -11.72
C ALA A 554 10.83 17.03 -11.50
N LYS A 555 10.21 18.10 -12.00
CA LYS A 555 10.51 19.46 -11.60
C LYS A 555 10.35 19.60 -10.08
N GLN A 556 11.30 20.25 -9.44
CA GLN A 556 11.20 20.51 -8.01
C GLN A 556 10.03 21.47 -7.72
N THR A 557 9.00 20.98 -7.08
CA THR A 557 7.81 21.74 -6.69
C THR A 557 7.08 21.03 -5.55
N SER A 558 6.27 21.75 -4.79
CA SER A 558 5.31 21.19 -3.83
C SER A 558 3.88 21.22 -4.32
N ASP A 559 3.61 21.82 -5.49
CA ASP A 559 2.28 21.91 -6.07
C ASP A 559 1.94 20.62 -6.82
N LYS A 560 0.96 19.88 -6.34
CA LYS A 560 0.49 18.62 -6.93
C LYS A 560 -0.12 18.81 -8.33
N ASN A 561 -0.68 19.97 -8.61
CA ASN A 561 -1.24 20.29 -9.93
C ASN A 561 -0.15 20.64 -10.96
N ASP A 562 1.05 21.00 -10.51
CA ASP A 562 2.21 21.31 -11.36
C ASP A 562 3.19 20.11 -11.46
N LEU A 563 2.73 18.88 -11.21
CA LEU A 563 3.58 17.71 -11.39
C LEU A 563 3.92 17.55 -12.88
N THR A 564 5.18 17.74 -13.19
CA THR A 564 5.73 17.54 -14.52
C THR A 564 7.18 17.11 -14.45
N TYR A 565 7.74 16.63 -15.55
CA TYR A 565 9.15 16.25 -15.58
C TYR A 565 10.07 17.48 -15.53
N ASP A 566 11.27 17.28 -14.98
CA ASP A 566 12.34 18.28 -15.02
C ASP A 566 12.91 18.37 -16.45
N THR A 567 12.69 19.50 -17.13
CA THR A 567 13.12 19.72 -18.50
C THR A 567 14.65 19.80 -18.67
N ALA A 568 15.38 20.13 -17.59
CA ALA A 568 16.84 20.08 -17.61
C ALA A 568 17.36 18.64 -17.59
N LYS A 569 16.67 17.75 -16.90
CA LYS A 569 17.00 16.32 -16.86
C LYS A 569 16.46 15.57 -18.07
N PHE A 570 15.26 15.90 -18.51
CA PHE A 570 14.53 15.23 -19.58
C PHE A 570 14.03 16.24 -20.62
N PRO A 571 14.92 16.78 -21.49
CA PRO A 571 14.55 17.83 -22.43
C PRO A 571 13.52 17.38 -23.49
N GLU A 572 13.47 16.10 -23.81
CA GLU A 572 12.46 15.51 -24.71
C GLU A 572 11.23 14.96 -23.95
N GLY A 573 11.14 15.22 -22.65
CA GLY A 573 10.12 14.68 -21.75
C GLY A 573 10.26 13.17 -21.49
N ILE A 574 9.39 12.66 -20.65
CA ILE A 574 9.35 11.22 -20.30
C ILE A 574 8.94 10.37 -21.51
N SER A 575 8.03 10.87 -22.34
CA SER A 575 7.67 10.22 -23.62
C SER A 575 8.84 10.11 -24.57
N GLY A 576 9.69 11.14 -24.63
CA GLY A 576 10.92 11.13 -25.44
C GLY A 576 11.90 10.08 -24.93
N LEU A 577 12.10 10.00 -23.61
CA LEU A 577 12.90 8.92 -23.01
C LEU A 577 12.33 7.55 -23.37
N LYS A 578 11.03 7.33 -23.20
CA LYS A 578 10.39 6.07 -23.59
C LYS A 578 10.65 5.69 -25.05
N ALA A 579 10.54 6.66 -25.95
CA ALA A 579 10.81 6.45 -27.37
C ALA A 579 12.29 6.11 -27.63
N ALA A 580 13.22 6.76 -26.93
CA ALA A 580 14.66 6.47 -27.03
C ALA A 580 14.98 5.04 -26.52
N LEU A 581 14.40 4.62 -25.41
CA LEU A 581 14.56 3.26 -24.89
C LEU A 581 14.02 2.22 -25.89
N LYS A 582 12.85 2.45 -26.49
CA LYS A 582 12.26 1.57 -27.51
C LYS A 582 13.11 1.48 -28.79
N LYS A 583 13.86 2.51 -29.13
CA LYS A 583 14.80 2.48 -30.27
C LYS A 583 16.02 1.57 -29.98
N ILE A 584 16.44 1.47 -28.71
CA ILE A 584 17.52 0.56 -28.32
C ILE A 584 17.04 -0.88 -28.40
N ASN A 585 15.89 -1.15 -27.79
CA ASN A 585 15.26 -2.46 -27.85
C ASN A 585 13.73 -2.33 -27.69
N SER A 586 12.99 -2.93 -28.61
CA SER A 586 11.51 -2.87 -28.60
C SER A 586 10.87 -3.48 -27.35
N LYS A 587 11.58 -4.33 -26.59
CA LYS A 587 11.12 -4.91 -25.33
C LYS A 587 11.17 -3.93 -24.14
N MET A 588 11.92 -2.81 -24.27
CA MET A 588 12.12 -1.87 -23.16
C MET A 588 10.81 -1.27 -22.64
N LYS A 589 10.68 -1.23 -21.34
CA LYS A 589 9.59 -0.63 -20.58
C LYS A 589 10.14 0.52 -19.74
N LEU A 590 9.24 1.38 -19.27
CA LEU A 590 9.59 2.50 -18.41
C LEU A 590 8.69 2.49 -17.17
N GLY A 591 9.30 2.51 -16.01
CA GLY A 591 8.63 2.73 -14.72
C GLY A 591 8.91 4.12 -14.19
N ILE A 592 8.09 4.55 -13.26
CA ILE A 592 8.19 5.85 -12.59
C ILE A 592 7.91 5.70 -11.09
N TYR A 593 8.33 6.69 -10.33
CA TYR A 593 8.15 6.76 -8.88
C TYR A 593 7.16 7.86 -8.50
N SER A 594 6.33 7.59 -7.51
CA SER A 594 5.57 8.59 -6.77
C SER A 594 5.42 8.15 -5.30
N ASP A 595 4.70 8.93 -4.52
CA ASP A 595 4.51 8.71 -3.09
C ASP A 595 3.02 8.80 -2.72
N ALA A 596 2.59 7.99 -1.79
CA ALA A 596 1.23 7.96 -1.25
C ALA A 596 0.94 9.09 -0.24
N GLY A 597 1.89 9.98 -0.03
CA GLY A 597 1.78 11.16 0.80
C GLY A 597 1.68 12.46 -0.01
N SER A 598 1.85 13.56 0.68
CA SER A 598 1.84 14.92 0.08
C SER A 598 3.08 15.23 -0.74
N MET A 599 4.22 14.70 -0.31
CA MET A 599 5.54 14.88 -0.94
C MET A 599 6.26 13.55 -1.03
N THR A 600 7.21 13.42 -1.95
CA THR A 600 8.09 12.26 -2.04
C THR A 600 9.07 12.20 -0.85
N CYS A 601 9.77 11.07 -0.67
CA CYS A 601 10.68 10.83 0.45
C CYS A 601 11.80 11.88 0.55
N GLU A 602 12.29 12.35 -0.59
CA GLU A 602 13.31 13.41 -0.67
C GLU A 602 12.73 14.82 -0.51
N ASN A 603 11.41 14.98 -0.32
CA ASN A 603 10.73 16.28 -0.32
C ASN A 603 11.04 17.12 -1.57
N TYR A 604 11.26 16.45 -2.69
CA TYR A 604 11.71 17.09 -3.92
C TYR A 604 10.53 17.42 -4.86
N GLN A 605 9.57 16.52 -4.96
CA GLN A 605 8.41 16.64 -5.83
C GLN A 605 7.15 16.19 -5.08
N PRO A 606 5.95 16.59 -5.54
CA PRO A 606 4.71 16.19 -4.88
C PRO A 606 4.48 14.67 -4.98
N GLY A 607 3.95 14.08 -3.93
CA GLY A 607 3.32 12.78 -3.95
C GLY A 607 1.96 12.82 -4.69
N SER A 608 1.32 11.68 -4.80
CA SER A 608 0.05 11.57 -5.54
C SER A 608 -1.20 11.59 -4.67
N TYR A 609 -1.09 11.67 -3.35
CA TYR A 609 -2.25 11.64 -2.46
C TYR A 609 -3.27 12.74 -2.81
N GLY A 610 -4.52 12.32 -3.08
CA GLY A 610 -5.61 13.19 -3.52
C GLY A 610 -5.55 13.62 -5.00
N HIS A 611 -4.54 13.15 -5.76
CA HIS A 611 -4.34 13.43 -7.18
C HIS A 611 -4.03 12.17 -7.99
N GLU A 612 -4.39 11.00 -7.45
CA GLU A 612 -4.03 9.69 -8.01
C GLU A 612 -4.50 9.55 -9.46
N ALA A 613 -5.75 9.91 -9.74
CA ALA A 613 -6.32 9.82 -11.08
C ALA A 613 -5.60 10.75 -12.08
N GLN A 614 -5.29 11.97 -11.65
CA GLN A 614 -4.58 12.96 -12.47
C GLN A 614 -3.16 12.49 -12.78
N HIS A 615 -2.43 12.02 -11.77
CA HIS A 615 -1.04 11.59 -11.94
C HIS A 615 -0.94 10.30 -12.75
N ILE A 616 -1.83 9.34 -12.55
CA ILE A 616 -1.85 8.11 -13.36
C ILE A 616 -2.20 8.41 -14.82
N ALA A 617 -3.17 9.29 -15.08
CA ALA A 617 -3.47 9.71 -16.46
C ALA A 617 -2.28 10.40 -17.12
N LEU A 618 -1.52 11.21 -16.36
CA LEU A 618 -0.29 11.84 -16.83
C LEU A 618 0.78 10.80 -17.16
N PHE A 619 1.03 9.83 -16.27
CA PHE A 619 2.00 8.77 -16.48
C PHE A 619 1.63 7.88 -17.68
N ASP A 620 0.35 7.52 -17.83
CA ASP A 620 -0.15 6.77 -18.98
C ASP A 620 0.05 7.55 -20.30
N SER A 621 -0.21 8.86 -20.30
CA SER A 621 0.02 9.73 -21.46
C SER A 621 1.48 9.77 -21.92
N TRP A 622 2.42 9.58 -20.99
CA TRP A 622 3.85 9.49 -21.28
C TRP A 622 4.31 8.09 -21.71
N GLY A 623 3.41 7.10 -21.66
CA GLY A 623 3.72 5.71 -22.01
C GLY A 623 4.46 4.96 -20.89
N VAL A 624 4.29 5.37 -19.65
CA VAL A 624 4.83 4.65 -18.50
C VAL A 624 4.11 3.32 -18.32
N ASP A 625 4.83 2.29 -17.88
CA ASP A 625 4.32 0.92 -17.74
C ASP A 625 4.21 0.45 -16.28
N MET A 626 4.78 1.18 -15.34
CA MET A 626 4.87 0.76 -13.95
C MET A 626 4.99 1.96 -13.00
N LEU A 627 4.38 1.85 -11.83
CA LEU A 627 4.54 2.76 -10.69
C LEU A 627 5.21 2.03 -9.53
N LYS A 628 6.33 2.57 -9.02
CA LYS A 628 6.83 2.36 -7.67
C LYS A 628 6.20 3.42 -6.79
N TYR A 629 5.40 3.02 -5.80
CA TYR A 629 4.60 3.91 -4.97
C TYR A 629 5.03 3.83 -3.52
N ASP A 630 5.69 4.88 -3.04
CA ASP A 630 6.29 4.94 -1.70
C ASP A 630 5.30 5.48 -0.66
N TYR A 631 5.71 5.57 0.62
CA TYR A 631 4.84 5.96 1.73
C TYR A 631 5.55 6.88 2.74
N CYS A 632 6.22 7.91 2.26
CA CYS A 632 6.75 9.00 3.09
C CYS A 632 5.63 10.00 3.46
N ASN A 633 5.85 11.13 3.89
CA ASN A 633 4.95 12.30 4.11
C ASN A 633 3.43 11.99 4.14
N ARG A 634 3.03 11.11 5.02
CA ARG A 634 1.71 10.44 5.10
C ARG A 634 0.58 11.41 5.39
N GLU A 635 -0.54 11.22 4.69
CA GLU A 635 -1.79 11.97 4.89
C GLU A 635 -2.94 11.08 5.37
N ALA A 636 -2.89 9.77 5.07
CA ALA A 636 -3.89 8.79 5.46
C ALA A 636 -3.22 7.49 5.93
N SER A 637 -4.01 6.52 6.38
CA SER A 637 -3.49 5.19 6.69
C SER A 637 -2.98 4.48 5.43
N THR A 638 -2.07 3.54 5.61
CA THR A 638 -1.41 2.82 4.53
C THR A 638 -2.41 2.21 3.55
N GLN A 639 -3.33 1.40 4.05
CA GLN A 639 -4.31 0.71 3.19
C GLN A 639 -5.23 1.68 2.45
N VAL A 640 -5.64 2.80 3.06
CA VAL A 640 -6.46 3.81 2.40
C VAL A 640 -5.71 4.43 1.22
N SER A 641 -4.49 4.89 1.44
CA SER A 641 -3.68 5.52 0.39
C SER A 641 -3.41 4.58 -0.79
N TYR A 642 -3.00 3.34 -0.50
CA TYR A 642 -2.74 2.35 -1.56
C TYR A 642 -4.02 1.88 -2.26
N SER A 643 -5.15 1.77 -1.54
CA SER A 643 -6.44 1.43 -2.14
C SER A 643 -6.93 2.51 -3.11
N GLN A 644 -6.72 3.78 -2.80
CA GLN A 644 -7.06 4.89 -3.72
C GLN A 644 -6.30 4.77 -5.03
N MET A 645 -4.97 4.63 -4.96
CA MET A 645 -4.12 4.45 -6.15
C MET A 645 -4.47 3.16 -6.90
N GLY A 646 -4.66 2.06 -6.19
CA GLY A 646 -4.99 0.76 -6.78
C GLY A 646 -6.29 0.76 -7.57
N LYS A 647 -7.33 1.46 -7.09
CA LYS A 647 -8.60 1.64 -7.84
C LYS A 647 -8.37 2.36 -9.16
N VAL A 648 -7.59 3.43 -9.15
CA VAL A 648 -7.28 4.19 -10.38
C VAL A 648 -6.50 3.32 -11.38
N ILE A 649 -5.50 2.57 -10.90
CA ILE A 649 -4.73 1.66 -11.76
C ILE A 649 -5.59 0.51 -12.29
N ALA A 650 -6.53 0.00 -11.50
CA ALA A 650 -7.45 -1.05 -11.95
C ALA A 650 -8.34 -0.56 -13.12
N GLU A 651 -8.87 0.66 -13.03
CA GLU A 651 -9.64 1.26 -14.14
C GLU A 651 -8.76 1.50 -15.37
N LEU A 652 -7.54 2.03 -15.20
CA LEU A 652 -6.58 2.15 -16.30
C LEU A 652 -6.29 0.78 -16.95
N ASN A 653 -6.10 -0.27 -16.16
CA ASN A 653 -5.82 -1.60 -16.70
C ASN A 653 -7.01 -2.21 -17.47
N LYS A 654 -8.25 -1.92 -17.08
CA LYS A 654 -9.43 -2.26 -17.91
C LYS A 654 -9.38 -1.56 -19.28
N GLU A 655 -9.04 -0.27 -19.31
CA GLU A 655 -8.89 0.45 -20.57
C GLU A 655 -7.72 -0.07 -21.41
N ARG A 656 -6.57 -0.33 -20.78
CA ARG A 656 -5.39 -0.89 -21.47
C ARG A 656 -5.71 -2.27 -22.06
N LYS A 657 -6.38 -3.14 -21.32
CA LYS A 657 -6.87 -4.44 -21.80
C LYS A 657 -7.76 -4.29 -23.02
N ALA A 658 -8.74 -3.40 -22.96
CA ALA A 658 -9.65 -3.14 -24.07
C ALA A 658 -8.94 -2.61 -25.35
N LYS A 659 -7.81 -1.89 -25.17
CA LYS A 659 -6.97 -1.37 -26.27
C LYS A 659 -5.88 -2.35 -26.73
N GLY A 660 -5.74 -3.52 -26.09
CA GLY A 660 -4.70 -4.51 -26.34
C GLY A 660 -3.28 -4.07 -25.89
N ASN A 661 -3.19 -3.10 -25.00
CA ASN A 661 -1.95 -2.64 -24.41
C ASN A 661 -1.55 -3.56 -23.24
N ILE A 662 -0.27 -3.55 -22.84
CA ILE A 662 0.20 -4.27 -21.65
C ILE A 662 -0.37 -3.63 -20.38
N PRO A 663 -0.55 -4.41 -19.29
CA PRO A 663 -1.01 -3.85 -18.02
C PRO A 663 -0.01 -2.85 -17.44
N PHE A 664 -0.52 -1.90 -16.68
CA PHE A 664 0.26 -0.99 -15.86
C PHE A 664 0.54 -1.69 -14.53
N VAL A 665 1.81 -1.78 -14.15
CA VAL A 665 2.25 -2.53 -12.97
C VAL A 665 2.25 -1.63 -11.74
N PHE A 666 1.72 -2.13 -10.64
CA PHE A 666 1.67 -1.45 -9.35
C PHE A 666 2.56 -2.15 -8.32
N ASN A 667 3.66 -1.51 -7.93
CA ASN A 667 4.57 -1.95 -6.87
C ASN A 667 4.36 -1.08 -5.63
N ILE A 668 4.06 -1.72 -4.50
CA ILE A 668 3.83 -1.11 -3.20
C ILE A 668 5.15 -1.00 -2.45
N CYS A 669 5.51 0.20 -1.98
CA CYS A 669 6.77 0.45 -1.30
C CYS A 669 6.52 1.07 0.09
N GLU A 670 6.12 0.25 1.08
CA GLU A 670 5.90 0.68 2.46
C GLU A 670 6.83 -0.03 3.47
N TRP A 671 7.89 -0.67 2.95
CA TRP A 671 9.00 -1.28 3.71
C TRP A 671 8.60 -2.41 4.67
N GLY A 672 7.49 -3.11 4.42
CA GLY A 672 7.02 -4.21 5.26
C GLY A 672 6.38 -3.79 6.60
N LYS A 673 6.25 -2.49 6.87
CA LYS A 673 5.84 -1.97 8.18
C LYS A 673 4.42 -2.33 8.60
N THR A 674 3.52 -2.45 7.64
CA THR A 674 2.11 -2.78 7.90
C THR A 674 1.73 -4.15 7.33
N GLN A 675 2.72 -5.01 7.10
CA GLN A 675 2.54 -6.37 6.58
C GLN A 675 1.82 -6.38 5.22
N PRO A 676 2.37 -5.72 4.18
CA PRO A 676 1.71 -5.56 2.89
C PRO A 676 1.42 -6.88 2.18
N TRP A 677 2.09 -7.96 2.54
CA TRP A 677 1.81 -9.31 2.06
C TRP A 677 0.40 -9.81 2.42
N THR A 678 -0.24 -9.27 3.47
CA THR A 678 -1.59 -9.65 3.89
C THR A 678 -2.69 -8.90 3.14
N TRP A 679 -2.44 -7.69 2.65
CA TRP A 679 -3.45 -6.81 2.04
C TRP A 679 -3.06 -6.24 0.66
N GLY A 680 -1.79 -6.27 0.30
CA GLY A 680 -1.28 -5.59 -0.92
C GLY A 680 -1.95 -6.04 -2.21
N ALA A 681 -2.29 -7.33 -2.32
CA ALA A 681 -3.03 -7.84 -3.48
C ALA A 681 -4.48 -7.34 -3.54
N GLU A 682 -5.15 -7.20 -2.39
CA GLU A 682 -6.53 -6.70 -2.32
C GLU A 682 -6.64 -5.23 -2.75
N VAL A 683 -5.62 -4.43 -2.53
CA VAL A 683 -5.54 -3.06 -3.04
C VAL A 683 -5.00 -2.97 -4.48
N GLY A 684 -4.77 -4.10 -5.15
CA GLY A 684 -4.37 -4.16 -6.55
C GLY A 684 -2.86 -4.13 -6.80
N GLY A 685 -2.01 -4.25 -5.78
CA GLY A 685 -0.57 -4.42 -5.95
C GLY A 685 -0.20 -5.81 -6.46
N SER A 686 0.79 -5.89 -7.35
CA SER A 686 1.34 -7.16 -7.85
C SER A 686 2.65 -7.55 -7.17
N SER A 687 3.28 -6.63 -6.48
CA SER A 687 4.45 -6.82 -5.63
C SER A 687 4.50 -5.75 -4.54
N TRP A 688 5.16 -6.06 -3.44
CA TRP A 688 5.30 -5.15 -2.30
C TRP A 688 6.63 -5.33 -1.60
N ARG A 689 7.24 -4.20 -1.23
CA ARG A 689 8.42 -4.19 -0.37
C ARG A 689 8.10 -4.87 0.96
N ALA A 690 8.74 -6.00 1.18
CA ALA A 690 8.57 -6.80 2.40
C ALA A 690 9.67 -6.51 3.43
N THR A 691 10.67 -5.72 3.07
CA THR A 691 11.83 -5.36 3.89
C THR A 691 12.03 -3.86 3.93
N SER A 692 12.75 -3.37 4.93
CA SER A 692 13.36 -2.04 4.90
C SER A 692 14.35 -1.89 3.73
N ASP A 693 14.85 -0.66 3.48
CA ASP A 693 15.79 -0.41 2.38
C ASP A 693 17.05 -1.25 2.50
N ALA A 694 17.35 -2.00 1.44
CA ALA A 694 18.50 -2.89 1.40
C ALA A 694 19.82 -2.11 1.43
N ARG A 695 20.81 -2.74 2.05
CA ARG A 695 22.18 -2.24 2.13
C ARG A 695 23.12 -3.14 1.34
N GLU A 696 24.12 -2.53 0.70
CA GLU A 696 25.21 -3.26 0.07
C GLU A 696 26.14 -3.91 1.11
N ASP A 697 25.63 -4.92 1.80
CA ASP A 697 26.26 -5.64 2.89
C ASP A 697 25.76 -7.08 2.88
N TRP A 698 26.54 -7.97 3.47
CA TRP A 698 26.10 -9.36 3.60
C TRP A 698 25.00 -9.52 4.68
N VAL A 699 25.20 -8.96 5.85
CA VAL A 699 24.28 -9.11 6.99
C VAL A 699 23.33 -7.92 7.14
N GLY A 700 23.87 -6.70 7.16
CA GLY A 700 23.10 -5.50 7.45
C GLY A 700 22.75 -5.32 8.93
N ASN A 701 21.64 -4.68 9.21
CA ASN A 701 21.06 -4.50 10.54
C ASN A 701 19.53 -4.28 10.43
N ASN A 702 18.85 -4.21 11.57
CA ASN A 702 17.38 -4.06 11.67
C ASN A 702 16.80 -2.83 10.93
N SER A 703 17.59 -1.79 10.71
CA SER A 703 17.12 -0.61 9.98
C SER A 703 17.38 -0.71 8.48
N ARG A 704 18.41 -1.51 8.09
CA ARG A 704 18.84 -1.68 6.70
C ARG A 704 19.43 -3.06 6.53
N PRO A 705 18.62 -4.02 6.05
CA PRO A 705 19.08 -5.39 5.87
C PRO A 705 20.12 -5.48 4.76
N GLY A 706 21.09 -6.37 4.94
CA GLY A 706 21.93 -6.87 3.88
C GLY A 706 21.29 -8.08 3.19
N VAL A 707 22.07 -8.84 2.45
CA VAL A 707 21.57 -10.01 1.71
C VAL A 707 20.90 -11.03 2.65
N ILE A 708 21.60 -11.44 3.70
CA ILE A 708 21.08 -12.43 4.67
C ILE A 708 20.02 -11.80 5.58
N GLY A 709 20.18 -10.53 5.97
CA GLY A 709 19.17 -9.84 6.76
C GLY A 709 17.84 -9.75 6.04
N GLY A 710 17.85 -9.40 4.74
CA GLY A 710 16.64 -9.40 3.92
C GLY A 710 16.02 -10.79 3.77
N ALA A 711 16.84 -11.83 3.61
CA ALA A 711 16.36 -13.20 3.60
C ALA A 711 15.69 -13.59 4.94
N ASP A 712 16.25 -13.17 6.08
CA ASP A 712 15.66 -13.41 7.41
C ASP A 712 14.28 -12.74 7.57
N GLU A 713 14.11 -11.53 7.07
CA GLU A 713 12.83 -10.81 7.14
C GLU A 713 11.72 -11.51 6.34
N VAL A 714 12.04 -12.13 5.19
CA VAL A 714 11.01 -12.67 4.28
C VAL A 714 10.88 -14.19 4.30
N ARG A 715 11.79 -14.96 4.88
CA ARG A 715 11.83 -16.41 4.77
C ARG A 715 10.58 -17.13 5.26
N ARG A 716 9.77 -16.49 6.13
CA ARG A 716 8.51 -17.02 6.65
C ARG A 716 7.28 -16.49 5.91
N LEU A 717 7.46 -15.65 4.89
CA LEU A 717 6.36 -15.01 4.14
C LEU A 717 5.94 -15.79 2.88
N TRP A 718 6.51 -16.96 2.65
CA TRP A 718 6.25 -17.78 1.46
C TRP A 718 4.77 -18.11 1.25
N MET A 719 3.99 -18.22 2.34
CA MET A 719 2.57 -18.55 2.32
C MET A 719 1.69 -17.41 1.74
N TYR A 720 2.23 -16.21 1.63
CA TYR A 720 1.54 -15.06 1.06
C TYR A 720 1.95 -14.77 -0.40
N ALA A 721 3.05 -15.37 -0.85
CA ALA A 721 3.54 -15.19 -2.21
C ALA A 721 2.85 -16.12 -3.21
N GLY A 722 2.84 -15.71 -4.48
CA GLY A 722 2.25 -16.46 -5.58
C GLY A 722 2.28 -15.66 -6.87
N VAL A 723 1.66 -16.16 -7.90
CA VAL A 723 1.48 -15.43 -9.17
C VAL A 723 0.83 -14.08 -8.91
N ASN A 724 1.38 -13.00 -9.47
CA ASN A 724 0.93 -11.62 -9.26
C ASN A 724 0.91 -11.16 -7.78
N ARG A 725 1.71 -11.81 -6.93
CA ARG A 725 1.79 -11.61 -5.47
C ARG A 725 3.23 -11.84 -5.00
N PHE A 726 4.12 -10.88 -5.23
CA PHE A 726 5.54 -11.08 -4.97
C PHE A 726 6.04 -10.24 -3.80
N ASN A 727 6.70 -10.89 -2.84
CA ASN A 727 7.48 -10.21 -1.80
C ASN A 727 8.75 -9.62 -2.43
N ASP A 728 8.90 -8.32 -2.33
CA ASP A 728 10.01 -7.56 -2.89
C ASP A 728 11.09 -7.32 -1.80
N LEU A 729 12.28 -7.87 -2.04
CA LEU A 729 13.42 -7.76 -1.14
C LEU A 729 14.30 -6.53 -1.44
N ASP A 730 13.80 -5.60 -2.22
CA ASP A 730 14.52 -4.40 -2.63
C ASP A 730 15.60 -4.61 -3.70
N MET A 731 16.29 -3.54 -4.02
CA MET A 731 17.30 -3.48 -5.07
C MET A 731 18.49 -4.39 -4.79
N MET A 732 18.92 -5.09 -5.84
CA MET A 732 20.10 -5.96 -5.77
C MET A 732 21.38 -5.13 -5.77
N CYS A 733 22.35 -5.56 -4.99
CA CYS A 733 23.62 -4.87 -4.84
C CYS A 733 24.73 -5.41 -5.76
N ILE A 734 24.41 -6.37 -6.63
CA ILE A 734 25.35 -6.95 -7.59
C ILE A 734 25.86 -5.86 -8.54
N GLY A 735 27.17 -5.79 -8.74
CA GLY A 735 27.82 -4.81 -9.61
C GLY A 735 28.04 -3.42 -9.01
N LEU A 736 27.70 -3.19 -7.71
CA LEU A 736 28.00 -1.92 -7.03
C LEU A 736 29.43 -1.86 -6.48
N HIS A 737 30.01 -2.97 -6.07
CA HIS A 737 31.39 -3.13 -5.60
C HIS A 737 31.82 -2.14 -4.48
N GLY A 738 30.89 -1.76 -3.58
CA GLY A 738 31.14 -0.80 -2.51
C GLY A 738 31.26 0.64 -2.98
N LEU A 739 31.03 0.90 -4.26
CA LEU A 739 31.19 2.23 -4.85
C LEU A 739 29.91 3.04 -4.87
N GLY A 740 28.75 2.43 -4.74
CA GLY A 740 27.43 3.05 -4.71
C GLY A 740 27.34 4.52 -5.09
N GLY A 741 26.16 5.00 -5.43
CA GLY A 741 25.98 6.26 -6.12
C GLY A 741 26.62 7.55 -5.56
N PRO A 742 26.56 8.62 -6.33
CA PRO A 742 27.17 9.91 -6.02
C PRO A 742 26.53 10.62 -4.82
N SER A 743 25.46 10.14 -4.30
CA SER A 743 24.75 10.73 -3.18
C SER A 743 25.26 10.15 -1.87
N ASN A 744 25.77 11.02 -1.01
CA ASN A 744 26.19 10.68 0.37
C ASN A 744 25.02 10.22 1.26
N ASN A 745 23.78 10.35 0.79
CA ASN A 745 22.56 9.99 1.50
C ASN A 745 21.92 8.71 0.98
N THR A 746 22.52 8.09 -0.03
CA THR A 746 21.94 6.86 -0.53
C THR A 746 22.05 5.77 0.51
N ALA A 747 20.93 5.23 0.74
CA ALA A 747 20.74 4.08 1.57
C ALA A 747 21.79 3.02 1.24
N GLY A 748 22.71 2.78 2.12
CA GLY A 748 23.62 1.68 1.99
C GLY A 748 25.08 2.03 1.85
N HIS A 749 25.46 3.19 1.36
CA HIS A 749 26.85 3.39 0.97
C HIS A 749 27.76 3.97 2.04
N GLN A 750 27.24 4.72 2.97
CA GLN A 750 28.01 5.20 4.12
C GLN A 750 27.15 5.22 5.38
N GLN A 751 27.33 4.28 6.24
CA GLN A 751 26.83 4.38 7.59
C GLN A 751 27.98 4.67 8.56
N ASN A 752 27.85 5.74 9.32
CA ASN A 752 28.72 6.06 10.47
C ASN A 752 30.22 6.14 10.14
N GLY A 753 30.58 6.64 8.96
CA GLY A 753 31.98 6.81 8.57
C GLY A 753 32.71 5.52 8.19
N GLY A 754 32.00 4.38 8.07
CA GLY A 754 32.56 3.10 7.66
C GLY A 754 32.53 2.93 6.14
N LYS A 755 33.65 2.53 5.53
CA LYS A 755 33.74 2.15 4.12
C LYS A 755 32.99 0.83 3.92
N ILE A 756 32.01 0.78 3.01
CA ILE A 756 31.37 -0.46 2.56
C ILE A 756 32.30 -1.11 1.55
N THR A 757 32.61 -2.39 1.75
CA THR A 757 33.51 -3.13 0.87
C THR A 757 32.83 -3.69 -0.38
N GLY A 758 31.48 -3.66 -0.41
CA GLY A 758 30.68 -4.30 -1.46
C GLY A 758 30.56 -5.80 -1.24
N LEU A 759 29.77 -6.44 -2.13
CA LEU A 759 29.63 -7.88 -2.17
C LEU A 759 30.82 -8.47 -2.97
N ASN A 760 31.38 -9.59 -2.48
CA ASN A 760 32.27 -10.42 -3.30
C ASN A 760 31.46 -11.35 -4.23
N ASP A 761 32.12 -12.02 -5.18
CA ASP A 761 31.46 -12.86 -6.18
C ASP A 761 30.58 -13.96 -5.58
N ALA A 762 31.02 -14.59 -4.47
CA ALA A 762 30.23 -15.60 -3.78
C ALA A 762 28.95 -15.01 -3.15
N GLN A 763 29.07 -13.85 -2.53
CA GLN A 763 27.93 -13.11 -1.96
C GLN A 763 26.97 -12.61 -3.05
N ALA A 764 27.49 -12.12 -4.18
CA ALA A 764 26.71 -11.72 -5.33
C ALA A 764 25.90 -12.90 -5.93
N ARG A 765 26.54 -14.07 -6.13
CA ARG A 765 25.87 -15.29 -6.57
C ARG A 765 24.82 -15.75 -5.55
N SER A 766 25.10 -15.62 -4.26
CA SER A 766 24.16 -15.96 -3.20
C SER A 766 22.98 -15.01 -3.16
N GLN A 767 23.17 -13.70 -3.34
CA GLN A 767 22.05 -12.74 -3.50
C GLN A 767 21.17 -13.12 -4.68
N MET A 768 21.76 -13.38 -5.85
CA MET A 768 21.02 -13.80 -7.03
C MET A 768 20.22 -15.08 -6.78
N SER A 769 20.84 -16.07 -6.12
CA SER A 769 20.19 -17.34 -5.78
C SER A 769 18.99 -17.13 -4.86
N LEU A 770 19.16 -16.38 -3.77
CA LEU A 770 18.11 -16.15 -2.78
C LEU A 770 16.94 -15.35 -3.37
N TRP A 771 17.20 -14.23 -4.09
CA TRP A 771 16.15 -13.47 -4.74
C TRP A 771 15.36 -14.32 -5.75
N CYS A 772 16.04 -15.22 -6.49
CA CYS A 772 15.38 -16.13 -7.41
C CYS A 772 14.59 -17.23 -6.68
N MET A 773 15.11 -17.78 -5.60
CA MET A 773 14.38 -18.73 -4.78
C MET A 773 13.14 -18.10 -4.14
N PHE A 774 13.22 -16.86 -3.71
CA PHE A 774 12.09 -16.15 -3.10
C PHE A 774 11.08 -15.60 -4.13
N ALA A 775 11.32 -15.77 -5.43
CA ALA A 775 10.50 -15.15 -6.47
C ALA A 775 10.34 -13.62 -6.27
N SER A 776 11.38 -12.98 -5.73
CA SER A 776 11.41 -11.52 -5.59
C SER A 776 11.51 -10.84 -6.94
N PRO A 777 10.92 -9.66 -7.14
CA PRO A 777 11.33 -8.78 -8.22
C PRO A 777 12.86 -8.60 -8.25
N LEU A 778 13.45 -8.65 -9.43
CA LEU A 778 14.88 -8.48 -9.63
C LEU A 778 15.15 -7.04 -10.10
N ALA A 779 15.59 -6.20 -9.19
CA ALA A 779 15.81 -4.78 -9.44
C ALA A 779 17.30 -4.46 -9.37
N LEU A 780 17.95 -4.27 -10.53
CA LEU A 780 19.34 -3.84 -10.59
C LEU A 780 19.45 -2.34 -10.32
N THR A 781 20.63 -1.91 -9.90
CA THR A 781 20.90 -0.49 -9.65
C THR A 781 22.36 -0.11 -9.91
N CYS A 782 23.17 -1.04 -10.43
CA CYS A 782 24.59 -0.81 -10.75
C CYS A 782 24.78 0.05 -12.00
N ASP A 783 25.96 0.64 -12.15
CA ASP A 783 26.32 1.42 -13.36
C ASP A 783 26.68 0.49 -14.52
N LEU A 784 25.87 0.52 -15.55
CA LEU A 784 26.01 -0.30 -16.76
C LEU A 784 26.60 0.49 -17.95
N ARG A 785 27.01 1.74 -17.74
CA ARG A 785 27.60 2.57 -18.81
C ARG A 785 29.00 2.09 -19.15
N GLU A 786 29.36 2.21 -20.44
CA GLU A 786 30.70 1.82 -20.91
C GLU A 786 31.81 2.68 -20.32
N THR A 787 31.52 3.94 -20.09
CA THR A 787 32.50 4.92 -19.58
C THR A 787 31.84 5.73 -18.46
N PRO A 788 31.81 5.22 -17.23
CA PRO A 788 31.31 5.97 -16.09
C PRO A 788 32.15 7.24 -15.91
N LYS A 789 31.54 8.40 -16.04
CA LYS A 789 32.26 9.69 -15.93
C LYS A 789 32.26 10.12 -14.47
N GLY A 790 33.30 9.74 -13.70
CA GLY A 790 33.71 10.42 -12.48
C GLY A 790 32.66 10.68 -11.39
N GLU A 791 31.56 9.92 -11.39
CA GLU A 791 30.40 10.12 -10.52
C GLU A 791 30.42 9.20 -9.30
N ALA A 792 31.58 8.64 -8.98
CA ALA A 792 31.76 7.90 -7.74
C ALA A 792 31.83 8.85 -6.53
N ASN A 793 31.41 8.37 -5.39
CA ASN A 793 31.66 9.04 -4.11
C ASN A 793 33.11 9.50 -4.01
N SER A 794 33.27 10.72 -3.53
CA SER A 794 34.50 11.48 -3.51
C SER A 794 35.78 10.68 -3.26
N GLY A 795 36.71 10.74 -4.20
CA GLY A 795 38.08 10.26 -4.06
C GLY A 795 38.36 8.82 -4.47
N GLN A 796 37.40 8.10 -5.05
CA GLN A 796 37.65 6.75 -5.58
C GLN A 796 37.80 6.78 -7.11
N THR A 797 38.78 6.05 -7.62
CA THR A 797 38.94 5.81 -9.08
C THR A 797 37.93 4.76 -9.49
N MET A 798 37.05 5.10 -10.43
CA MET A 798 36.10 4.15 -11.00
C MET A 798 36.79 3.19 -11.98
N PRO A 799 36.59 1.87 -11.82
CA PRO A 799 36.95 0.95 -12.88
C PRO A 799 36.11 1.22 -14.14
N ASN A 800 36.62 0.86 -15.29
CA ASN A 800 35.95 1.04 -16.59
C ASN A 800 36.02 -0.24 -17.42
N PRO A 801 34.92 -0.96 -17.63
CA PRO A 801 33.58 -0.75 -17.06
C PRO A 801 33.55 -1.12 -15.56
N LEU A 802 32.57 -0.61 -14.82
CA LEU A 802 32.39 -0.96 -13.40
C LEU A 802 31.92 -2.40 -13.24
N ILE A 803 30.97 -2.83 -14.09
CA ILE A 803 30.42 -4.19 -14.07
C ILE A 803 31.47 -5.19 -14.57
N THR A 804 31.68 -6.26 -13.83
CA THR A 804 32.65 -7.32 -14.14
C THR A 804 32.03 -8.45 -14.96
N GLU A 805 32.88 -9.30 -15.57
CA GLU A 805 32.42 -10.52 -16.24
C GLU A 805 31.71 -11.47 -15.27
N ALA A 806 32.15 -11.55 -14.02
CA ALA A 806 31.52 -12.37 -12.98
C ALA A 806 30.12 -11.87 -12.61
N ASP A 807 29.92 -10.54 -12.57
CA ASP A 807 28.60 -9.94 -12.38
C ASP A 807 27.67 -10.29 -13.55
N ILE A 808 28.15 -10.13 -14.78
CA ILE A 808 27.39 -10.44 -15.98
C ILE A 808 26.99 -11.92 -16.03
N GLU A 809 27.93 -12.84 -15.73
CA GLU A 809 27.65 -14.26 -15.66
C GLU A 809 26.58 -14.54 -14.58
N THR A 810 26.69 -13.91 -13.42
CA THR A 810 25.72 -14.03 -12.32
C THR A 810 24.33 -13.56 -12.73
N LEU A 811 24.23 -12.37 -13.33
CA LEU A 811 22.96 -11.74 -13.70
C LEU A 811 22.29 -12.37 -14.91
N THR A 812 23.05 -13.05 -15.78
CA THR A 812 22.53 -13.66 -17.00
C THR A 812 22.43 -15.18 -16.94
N ASN A 813 22.65 -15.80 -15.77
CA ASN A 813 22.48 -17.24 -15.61
C ASN A 813 21.02 -17.64 -15.83
N THR A 814 20.75 -18.20 -17.00
CA THR A 814 19.38 -18.53 -17.43
C THR A 814 18.71 -19.61 -16.60
N GLU A 815 19.50 -20.54 -16.00
CA GLU A 815 18.96 -21.62 -15.18
C GLU A 815 18.52 -21.09 -13.80
N ILE A 816 19.28 -20.18 -13.21
CA ILE A 816 18.92 -19.47 -11.97
C ILE A 816 17.73 -18.53 -12.22
N LEU A 817 17.75 -17.76 -13.29
CA LEU A 817 16.63 -16.89 -13.69
C LEU A 817 15.33 -17.67 -13.93
N ALA A 818 15.42 -18.90 -14.46
CA ALA A 818 14.26 -19.77 -14.66
C ALA A 818 13.57 -20.18 -13.35
N ILE A 819 14.27 -20.19 -12.23
CA ILE A 819 13.66 -20.39 -10.90
C ILE A 819 12.83 -19.17 -10.48
N ASN A 820 13.36 -17.96 -10.71
CA ASN A 820 12.64 -16.72 -10.42
C ASN A 820 11.38 -16.60 -11.30
N GLN A 821 11.51 -16.94 -12.57
CA GLN A 821 10.48 -16.77 -13.60
C GLN A 821 9.60 -18.02 -13.77
N ASP A 822 9.55 -18.91 -12.78
CA ASP A 822 8.68 -20.10 -12.81
C ASP A 822 7.21 -19.69 -12.66
N LEU A 823 6.33 -20.28 -13.47
CA LEU A 823 4.92 -19.90 -13.57
C LEU A 823 4.06 -20.24 -12.33
N LEU A 824 4.57 -21.05 -11.41
CA LEU A 824 3.87 -21.25 -10.13
C LEU A 824 3.99 -20.02 -9.22
N GLY A 825 4.95 -19.11 -9.50
CA GLY A 825 5.16 -17.89 -8.73
C GLY A 825 5.50 -18.12 -7.25
N GLN A 826 5.85 -19.34 -6.87
CA GLN A 826 6.05 -19.70 -5.46
C GLN A 826 7.32 -19.06 -4.90
N GLN A 827 7.25 -18.57 -3.68
CA GLN A 827 8.43 -18.27 -2.88
C GLN A 827 8.92 -19.56 -2.22
N ALA A 828 10.25 -19.72 -2.09
CA ALA A 828 10.84 -20.85 -1.41
C ALA A 828 10.48 -20.87 0.08
N GLU A 829 10.23 -22.07 0.57
CA GLU A 829 9.99 -22.35 1.98
C GLU A 829 11.31 -22.56 2.71
N TYR A 830 11.44 -21.97 3.88
CA TYR A 830 12.56 -22.16 4.78
C TYR A 830 12.42 -23.48 5.54
N MET A 831 13.42 -24.33 5.40
CA MET A 831 13.46 -25.67 6.02
C MET A 831 14.12 -25.58 7.40
N GLU A 832 13.35 -25.14 8.41
CA GLU A 832 13.86 -24.89 9.77
C GLU A 832 14.55 -26.10 10.38
N ALA A 833 13.98 -27.30 10.21
CA ALA A 833 14.54 -28.55 10.75
C ALA A 833 15.87 -28.98 10.09
N LEU A 834 16.16 -28.49 8.88
CA LEU A 834 17.37 -28.79 8.13
C LEU A 834 18.40 -27.67 8.17
N SER A 835 18.04 -26.52 8.71
CA SER A 835 18.87 -25.32 8.76
C SER A 835 19.55 -25.19 10.13
N THR A 836 20.72 -24.60 10.15
CA THR A 836 21.42 -24.21 11.38
C THR A 836 21.62 -22.71 11.50
N GLY A 837 21.24 -21.97 10.46
CA GLY A 837 21.27 -20.52 10.44
C GLY A 837 20.32 -19.93 11.49
N LYS A 838 20.83 -18.97 12.28
CA LYS A 838 20.04 -18.28 13.30
C LYS A 838 19.44 -17.00 12.71
N GLU A 839 18.24 -16.67 13.14
CA GLU A 839 17.59 -15.40 12.85
C GLU A 839 18.37 -14.21 13.44
N ASN A 840 17.87 -13.01 13.18
CA ASN A 840 18.40 -11.76 13.73
C ASN A 840 19.77 -11.36 13.19
N TYR A 841 19.89 -11.37 11.86
CA TYR A 841 21.11 -10.88 11.19
C TYR A 841 22.39 -11.60 11.61
N SER A 842 22.27 -12.90 11.86
CA SER A 842 23.43 -13.75 12.18
C SER A 842 24.13 -14.22 10.91
N ASN A 843 25.44 -14.17 10.89
CA ASN A 843 26.27 -14.72 9.82
C ASN A 843 26.83 -16.13 10.15
N ASN A 844 26.14 -16.88 10.99
CA ASN A 844 26.57 -18.23 11.39
C ASN A 844 25.60 -19.29 10.87
N GLY A 845 26.12 -20.48 10.58
CA GLY A 845 25.33 -21.60 10.12
C GLY A 845 25.03 -21.59 8.64
N TYR A 846 24.07 -22.41 8.26
CA TYR A 846 23.58 -22.50 6.89
C TYR A 846 22.06 -22.58 6.85
N ASP A 847 21.48 -22.13 5.73
CA ASP A 847 20.05 -22.16 5.47
C ASP A 847 19.74 -23.13 4.32
N VAL A 848 18.66 -23.86 4.45
CA VAL A 848 18.08 -24.73 3.43
C VAL A 848 16.72 -24.21 3.03
N TYR A 849 16.48 -24.05 1.73
CA TYR A 849 15.21 -23.64 1.17
C TYR A 849 14.74 -24.60 0.09
N VAL A 850 13.44 -24.83 0.00
CA VAL A 850 12.81 -25.63 -1.07
C VAL A 850 11.76 -24.82 -1.79
N LYS A 851 11.62 -25.04 -3.10
CA LYS A 851 10.64 -24.31 -3.94
C LYS A 851 10.05 -25.25 -4.98
N ASP A 852 8.72 -25.31 -4.97
CA ASP A 852 7.98 -26.00 -6.03
C ASP A 852 8.13 -25.26 -7.36
N LEU A 853 8.39 -26.02 -8.41
CA LEU A 853 8.48 -25.54 -9.79
C LEU A 853 7.48 -26.30 -10.68
N VAL A 854 7.13 -25.69 -11.80
CA VAL A 854 6.26 -26.34 -12.80
C VAL A 854 6.77 -27.73 -13.19
N ASN A 855 5.84 -28.59 -13.60
CA ASN A 855 6.10 -29.98 -14.00
C ASN A 855 6.64 -30.88 -12.86
N GLY A 856 6.29 -30.58 -11.61
CA GLY A 856 6.67 -31.40 -10.45
C GLY A 856 8.17 -31.37 -10.13
N ARG A 857 8.91 -30.40 -10.67
CA ARG A 857 10.31 -30.17 -10.28
C ARG A 857 10.38 -29.48 -8.92
N MET A 858 11.51 -29.64 -8.26
CA MET A 858 11.82 -28.99 -6.98
C MET A 858 13.15 -28.27 -7.09
N ALA A 859 13.21 -27.00 -6.73
CA ALA A 859 14.47 -26.32 -6.48
C ALA A 859 14.82 -26.42 -4.99
N VAL A 860 16.10 -26.68 -4.72
CA VAL A 860 16.68 -26.71 -3.37
C VAL A 860 17.87 -25.78 -3.36
N SER A 861 17.93 -24.85 -2.42
CA SER A 861 19.14 -24.06 -2.20
C SER A 861 19.70 -24.28 -0.79
N VAL A 862 21.03 -24.31 -0.70
CA VAL A 862 21.74 -24.39 0.57
C VAL A 862 22.76 -23.26 0.59
N THR A 863 22.64 -22.38 1.58
CA THR A 863 23.43 -21.14 1.69
C THR A 863 24.29 -21.16 2.94
N ASN A 864 25.60 -21.04 2.79
CA ASN A 864 26.51 -20.79 3.90
C ASN A 864 26.42 -19.31 4.31
N ARG A 865 25.95 -19.04 5.52
CA ARG A 865 25.78 -17.68 6.05
C ARG A 865 27.11 -17.04 6.47
N GLY A 866 28.17 -17.86 6.68
CA GLY A 866 29.40 -17.45 7.33
C GLY A 866 30.60 -17.30 6.42
N GLY A 867 31.64 -16.72 6.99
CA GLY A 867 32.95 -16.51 6.36
C GLY A 867 33.93 -17.68 6.49
N SER A 868 33.46 -18.88 6.83
CA SER A 868 34.26 -20.12 6.93
C SER A 868 33.56 -21.26 6.21
N ASP A 869 34.33 -22.25 5.80
CA ASP A 869 33.79 -23.48 5.22
C ASP A 869 32.80 -24.14 6.20
N VAL A 870 31.70 -24.66 5.67
CA VAL A 870 30.70 -25.41 6.44
C VAL A 870 30.40 -26.74 5.75
N GLU A 871 30.46 -27.84 6.48
CA GLU A 871 30.06 -29.15 5.99
C GLU A 871 28.57 -29.36 6.16
N ILE A 872 27.89 -29.72 5.08
CA ILE A 872 26.44 -29.93 5.08
C ILE A 872 26.18 -31.44 5.20
N PRO A 873 25.42 -31.89 6.20
CA PRO A 873 24.97 -33.26 6.27
C PRO A 873 24.21 -33.69 5.02
N ALA A 874 24.25 -34.97 4.67
CA ALA A 874 23.43 -35.48 3.59
C ALA A 874 21.94 -35.22 3.89
N LEU A 875 21.27 -34.49 3.00
CA LEU A 875 19.86 -34.13 3.16
C LEU A 875 18.99 -35.28 2.62
N LYS A 876 18.10 -35.82 3.44
CA LYS A 876 17.16 -36.85 2.96
C LYS A 876 16.17 -36.18 1.98
N LEU A 877 15.91 -36.84 0.85
CA LEU A 877 14.98 -36.30 -0.14
C LEU A 877 13.55 -36.19 0.41
N THR A 878 13.16 -37.08 1.33
CA THR A 878 11.88 -37.03 2.03
C THR A 878 11.74 -35.78 2.89
N ASP A 879 12.82 -35.34 3.54
CA ASP A 879 12.83 -34.10 4.34
C ASP A 879 12.75 -32.84 3.44
N LEU A 880 13.03 -33.02 2.14
CA LEU A 880 12.88 -32.00 1.08
C LEU A 880 11.56 -32.14 0.29
N TYR A 881 10.56 -32.81 0.84
CA TYR A 881 9.25 -33.07 0.21
C TYR A 881 9.30 -33.87 -1.10
N LEU A 882 10.32 -34.74 -1.28
CA LEU A 882 10.47 -35.58 -2.43
C LEU A 882 10.12 -37.03 -2.09
N GLN A 883 9.67 -37.83 -3.06
CA GLN A 883 9.20 -39.20 -2.83
C GLN A 883 10.32 -40.16 -2.59
N GLU A 884 10.09 -41.10 -1.67
CA GLU A 884 10.97 -42.26 -1.47
C GLU A 884 11.02 -43.16 -2.70
N ASN A 885 12.08 -43.94 -2.84
CA ASN A 885 12.25 -44.93 -3.90
C ASN A 885 12.09 -44.35 -5.31
N THR A 886 12.41 -43.08 -5.47
CA THR A 886 12.32 -42.36 -6.74
C THR A 886 13.69 -41.82 -7.09
N VAL A 887 14.14 -42.07 -8.31
CA VAL A 887 15.38 -41.52 -8.83
C VAL A 887 15.09 -40.12 -9.42
N TYR A 888 15.84 -39.15 -8.99
CA TYR A 888 15.76 -37.78 -9.52
C TYR A 888 17.02 -37.44 -10.29
N THR A 889 16.88 -36.81 -11.43
CA THR A 889 17.96 -36.06 -12.06
C THR A 889 18.14 -34.77 -11.30
N CYS A 890 19.29 -34.57 -10.71
CA CYS A 890 19.69 -33.42 -9.92
C CYS A 890 20.69 -32.58 -10.72
N SER A 891 20.39 -31.33 -10.98
CA SER A 891 21.28 -30.36 -11.65
C SER A 891 21.69 -29.31 -10.63
N GLU A 892 22.99 -29.13 -10.40
CA GLU A 892 23.52 -27.98 -9.65
C GLU A 892 23.79 -26.85 -10.64
N LEU A 893 23.18 -25.69 -10.42
CA LEU A 893 23.01 -24.66 -11.45
C LEU A 893 24.20 -23.72 -11.61
N TRP A 894 25.04 -23.57 -10.60
CA TRP A 894 26.25 -22.74 -10.69
C TRP A 894 27.41 -23.51 -11.32
N SER A 895 27.66 -24.73 -10.88
CA SER A 895 28.70 -25.61 -11.46
C SER A 895 28.27 -26.27 -12.76
N LYS A 896 26.97 -26.22 -13.11
CA LYS A 896 26.36 -26.89 -14.27
C LYS A 896 26.57 -28.40 -14.28
N THR A 897 26.73 -28.98 -13.09
CA THR A 897 26.91 -30.45 -12.91
C THR A 897 25.55 -31.14 -12.82
N LYS A 898 25.49 -32.36 -13.31
CA LYS A 898 24.28 -33.20 -13.24
C LYS A 898 24.64 -34.58 -12.69
N ALA A 899 23.79 -35.08 -11.81
CA ALA A 899 23.91 -36.41 -11.25
C ALA A 899 22.51 -36.97 -10.97
N ASP A 900 22.42 -38.30 -10.92
CA ASP A 900 21.22 -38.94 -10.41
C ASP A 900 21.32 -39.07 -8.90
N VAL A 901 20.23 -38.79 -8.21
CA VAL A 901 20.13 -38.91 -6.76
C VAL A 901 18.90 -39.73 -6.39
N GLU A 902 19.08 -40.56 -5.37
CA GLU A 902 18.04 -41.37 -4.75
C GLU A 902 18.27 -41.34 -3.23
N ASN A 903 17.22 -41.16 -2.46
CA ASN A 903 17.21 -41.12 -1.00
C ASN A 903 17.88 -39.90 -0.38
N THR A 904 19.03 -39.43 -0.86
CA THR A 904 19.74 -38.27 -0.27
C THR A 904 20.36 -37.36 -1.31
N LEU A 905 20.39 -36.06 -0.99
CA LEU A 905 21.14 -35.04 -1.69
C LEU A 905 22.43 -34.72 -0.91
N ASN A 906 23.59 -35.04 -1.49
CA ASN A 906 24.89 -34.75 -0.91
C ASN A 906 25.39 -33.38 -1.39
N VAL A 907 25.31 -32.37 -0.55
CA VAL A 907 25.77 -31.02 -0.84
C VAL A 907 27.29 -30.88 -0.68
N GLY A 908 27.86 -31.59 0.33
CA GLY A 908 29.28 -31.50 0.71
C GLY A 908 29.60 -30.19 1.41
N THR A 909 30.86 -29.79 1.32
CA THR A 909 31.32 -28.52 1.90
C THR A 909 30.90 -27.31 1.07
N LEU A 910 30.33 -26.33 1.72
CA LEU A 910 30.11 -24.97 1.17
C LEU A 910 31.25 -24.05 1.58
N LYS A 911 31.77 -23.29 0.62
CA LYS A 911 32.76 -22.24 0.85
C LYS A 911 32.12 -21.01 1.54
N PRO A 912 32.94 -20.08 2.06
CA PRO A 912 32.41 -18.85 2.65
C PRO A 912 31.40 -18.16 1.76
N TYR A 913 30.21 -17.88 2.32
CA TYR A 913 29.11 -17.16 1.64
C TYR A 913 28.55 -17.88 0.40
N GLU A 914 28.91 -19.14 0.13
CA GLU A 914 28.47 -19.87 -1.04
C GLU A 914 27.02 -20.32 -0.91
N THR A 915 26.27 -20.20 -1.99
CA THR A 915 24.97 -20.85 -2.18
C THR A 915 25.07 -21.83 -3.34
N LYS A 916 24.76 -23.10 -3.08
CA LYS A 916 24.48 -24.08 -4.14
C LYS A 916 22.99 -24.16 -4.40
N VAL A 917 22.61 -24.25 -5.65
CA VAL A 917 21.21 -24.33 -6.08
C VAL A 917 21.02 -25.55 -6.95
N TYR A 918 20.15 -26.44 -6.53
CA TYR A 918 19.82 -27.68 -7.19
C TYR A 918 18.42 -27.64 -7.77
N VAL A 919 18.22 -28.23 -8.94
CA VAL A 919 16.90 -28.55 -9.47
C VAL A 919 16.78 -30.05 -9.63
N LEU A 920 15.79 -30.63 -8.98
CA LEU A 920 15.48 -32.04 -9.00
C LEU A 920 14.23 -32.29 -9.85
N SER A 921 14.30 -33.25 -10.77
CA SER A 921 13.19 -33.74 -11.59
C SER A 921 13.16 -35.25 -11.59
N VAL A 922 11.97 -35.84 -11.55
CA VAL A 922 11.82 -37.30 -11.58
C VAL A 922 12.46 -37.85 -12.84
N LYS A 923 13.42 -38.78 -12.68
CA LYS A 923 14.08 -39.47 -13.79
C LYS A 923 13.38 -40.76 -14.14
N GLN A 924 13.00 -41.54 -13.14
CA GLN A 924 12.37 -42.85 -13.32
C GLN A 924 11.38 -43.06 -12.17
N LEU A 925 10.13 -43.27 -12.49
CA LEU A 925 9.17 -43.84 -11.55
C LEU A 925 9.42 -45.36 -11.53
N SER A 926 9.47 -46.01 -10.36
CA SER A 926 9.41 -47.46 -10.27
C SER A 926 8.18 -47.95 -11.04
N THR A 927 8.31 -49.01 -11.79
CA THR A 927 7.35 -49.53 -12.76
C THR A 927 5.97 -49.88 -12.19
N ASP A 928 5.73 -49.65 -10.92
CA ASP A 928 4.48 -50.00 -10.21
C ASP A 928 3.50 -48.85 -9.95
N VAL A 929 3.80 -47.62 -10.40
CA VAL A 929 2.86 -46.50 -10.29
C VAL A 929 2.25 -46.20 -11.66
N ILE A 930 1.02 -46.54 -11.72
CA ILE A 930 -0.01 -46.32 -12.75
C ILE A 930 0.30 -45.14 -13.68
N GLN A 931 0.46 -45.45 -14.93
CA GLN A 931 0.36 -44.62 -16.10
C GLN A 931 -0.96 -43.81 -16.10
N SER A 932 -0.96 -42.61 -15.53
CA SER A 932 -1.99 -41.65 -15.90
C SER A 932 -1.60 -41.10 -17.28
N THR A 933 -2.19 -41.66 -18.29
CA THR A 933 -2.15 -41.16 -19.68
C THR A 933 -2.69 -39.75 -19.70
N VAL A 934 -1.80 -38.78 -19.67
CA VAL A 934 -2.11 -37.46 -20.19
C VAL A 934 -2.10 -37.60 -21.72
N ASP A 935 -3.26 -37.53 -22.30
CA ASP A 935 -3.50 -37.60 -23.73
C ASP A 935 -2.48 -36.70 -24.49
N ALA A 936 -1.58 -37.35 -25.21
CA ALA A 936 -0.56 -36.67 -26.02
C ALA A 936 -1.16 -35.85 -27.18
N THR A 937 -2.45 -36.05 -27.49
CA THR A 937 -3.18 -35.37 -28.58
C THR A 937 -3.51 -33.89 -28.29
N ASN A 938 -3.59 -33.48 -27.00
CA ASN A 938 -3.85 -32.09 -26.65
C ASN A 938 -2.58 -31.22 -26.54
N ALA A 939 -1.40 -31.81 -26.77
CA ALA A 939 -0.13 -31.09 -26.64
C ALA A 939 0.14 -30.11 -27.82
N TYR A 940 -0.43 -30.38 -28.99
CA TYR A 940 -0.12 -29.58 -30.19
C TYR A 940 -0.80 -28.21 -30.25
N ASN A 941 -1.96 -28.03 -29.59
CA ASN A 941 -2.77 -26.82 -29.69
C ASN A 941 -2.67 -25.89 -28.47
N ALA A 942 -1.81 -26.17 -27.50
CA ALA A 942 -1.67 -25.28 -26.35
C ALA A 942 -1.05 -23.94 -26.78
N PRO A 943 -1.61 -22.80 -26.35
CA PRO A 943 -1.04 -21.51 -26.67
C PRO A 943 0.36 -21.35 -26.07
N ARG A 944 1.21 -20.62 -26.76
CA ARG A 944 2.58 -20.28 -26.37
C ARG A 944 2.60 -18.84 -25.89
N TYR A 945 3.27 -18.57 -24.78
CA TYR A 945 3.39 -17.25 -24.19
C TYR A 945 4.86 -16.84 -24.10
N ASP A 946 5.17 -15.56 -24.30
CA ASP A 946 6.50 -15.03 -23.96
C ASP A 946 6.63 -14.87 -22.43
N ILE A 947 7.80 -14.48 -21.96
CA ILE A 947 8.08 -14.32 -20.53
C ILE A 947 7.29 -13.17 -19.87
N SER A 948 6.60 -12.34 -20.66
CA SER A 948 5.69 -11.30 -20.14
C SER A 948 4.22 -11.78 -20.08
N GLY A 949 3.96 -13.06 -20.37
CA GLY A 949 2.62 -13.64 -20.39
C GLY A 949 1.80 -13.35 -21.66
N ARG A 950 2.40 -12.71 -22.68
CA ARG A 950 1.72 -12.44 -23.95
C ARG A 950 1.73 -13.69 -24.83
N GLN A 951 0.58 -14.06 -25.39
CA GLN A 951 0.49 -15.15 -26.35
C GLN A 951 1.31 -14.81 -27.61
N VAL A 952 2.16 -15.74 -28.03
CA VAL A 952 3.04 -15.58 -29.20
C VAL A 952 2.87 -16.74 -30.19
N SER A 953 3.24 -16.47 -31.44
CA SER A 953 3.19 -17.47 -32.52
C SER A 953 4.28 -18.55 -32.33
N GLU A 954 4.13 -19.66 -33.03
CA GLU A 954 5.13 -20.74 -33.03
C GLU A 954 6.51 -20.32 -33.56
N ASN A 955 6.54 -19.29 -34.41
CA ASN A 955 7.78 -18.73 -34.98
C ASN A 955 8.37 -17.58 -34.16
N TYR A 956 7.85 -17.36 -32.93
CA TYR A 956 8.39 -16.31 -32.07
C TYR A 956 9.83 -16.59 -31.68
N LYS A 957 10.71 -15.61 -31.96
CA LYS A 957 12.14 -15.66 -31.59
C LYS A 957 12.29 -15.06 -30.18
N GLY A 958 12.86 -15.81 -29.28
CA GLY A 958 13.06 -15.46 -27.88
C GLY A 958 12.55 -16.54 -26.92
N PHE A 959 12.48 -16.18 -25.65
CA PHE A 959 11.94 -17.07 -24.61
C PHE A 959 10.42 -17.15 -24.73
N SER A 960 9.91 -18.36 -24.84
CA SER A 960 8.47 -18.61 -24.84
C SER A 960 8.13 -19.80 -23.96
N ILE A 961 6.90 -19.82 -23.47
CA ILE A 961 6.38 -20.85 -22.58
C ILE A 961 5.18 -21.49 -23.27
N LYS A 962 5.24 -22.80 -23.46
CA LYS A 962 4.14 -23.62 -23.98
C LYS A 962 3.91 -24.78 -23.00
N LYS A 963 2.73 -24.88 -22.37
CA LYS A 963 2.42 -25.86 -21.32
C LYS A 963 3.47 -25.91 -20.21
N GLY A 964 3.90 -24.77 -19.70
CA GLY A 964 4.91 -24.69 -18.62
C GLY A 964 6.34 -25.01 -19.06
N VAL A 965 6.59 -25.39 -20.31
CA VAL A 965 7.92 -25.65 -20.85
C VAL A 965 8.45 -24.39 -21.52
N LYS A 966 9.53 -23.82 -21.01
CA LYS A 966 10.27 -22.74 -21.65
C LYS A 966 11.03 -23.27 -22.87
N THR A 967 10.87 -22.61 -23.99
CA THR A 967 11.69 -22.83 -25.21
C THR A 967 12.33 -21.53 -25.61
N VAL A 968 13.60 -21.61 -26.01
CA VAL A 968 14.31 -20.52 -26.68
C VAL A 968 14.33 -20.82 -28.16
N ASN A 969 13.67 -20.00 -28.95
CA ASN A 969 13.83 -20.03 -30.40
C ASN A 969 14.81 -18.90 -30.76
N MET A 970 16.00 -19.28 -31.18
CA MET A 970 17.03 -18.33 -31.69
C MET A 970 16.68 -17.77 -33.07
#